data_b1ecb5f5b5004b353fb7a46eefb475e3
#
_entry.id   b1ecb5f5b5004b353fb7a46eefb475e3
#
_cell.length_a   1.000
_cell.length_b   1.000
_cell.length_c   1.000
_cell.angle_alpha   90.00
_cell.angle_beta   90.00
_cell.angle_gamma   90.00
#
_symmetry.space_group_name_H-M   'P 1'
#
loop_
_entity.id
_entity.type
_entity.pdbx_description
1 polymer ?
#
loop_
_entity_poly.entity_id
_entity_poly.type
_entity_poly.pdbx_seq_one_letter_code
_entity_poly.pdbx_strand_id
1 'polypeptide(L)'
;MNTPISWIKAYVPDLDVTAQEFVDAMTLSGSHVEGYEQKDKNLDKIVVGKILTMEKHPDADKLVVCQVDVGQAEPLQIVTGAKNVKVNDLIPLVLDGGKVAAAHGDNNEYPDGIKIKKGKLRGVESNGMMCGIEELGSSRDFYPEAPEDGVYVFPEESGVKPGDDAVKALGLDDVVVEYEITSNRVDCFSMIGMAREAAATFDKPFYPPVVTKTGNDEDVNDYISVEVKDPDLCPRYTARVVKNLKIGPSPKWMQQRLASQGIRSINNLVDITNYVMEEYGQPMHAYDLSTIAGNKIVVRRANDGDTFVTLDGQERKLDHDVLMICDGEKEIGIAGIMGGENSMVTDSIDTLLFEAACFDGTNIRLSSRRIGLATDAAAKFTKGLDPNLAMEAIDRACQLIEEMGAGEVVGGAVDVYPNPVQDKKLPFEPDKMNALLGTDVEPEKMLYYFGRLGLTYDAETNTLDVPSFRQDLNCMADLAEEVARFYGYDNIPVSLPRGEATVGKLPYDQMINAIARDVLEANGFSGGMCYSFESPKVFDKLLLPADSEFRKTVTIANPLGEDFSIMRTVSLNGVLTSLATNYNRKNKVARLYEFGNVYLPKSLPLTELPEERMKLTIGMYGQGDFFDLKGVLEELTDKVGLKGQVTYEPESEYTFLHPGRQAKLKKGNLTIGFIGQVHPEVCDNYNLKGEVYVAVIDMPTLVMLSSFDIKYEGIAKFPGSTRDLSLVVDKGIFVGQIEEVIKKCGGRLLESYKLFDVYEGEQIAKGKKSVAYTMTFRAKDRTLETSEVDGIIAKILKELGKLGIEIRA
;
A
#
# COMPACT_ATOMS: atom_id res chain seq x y z
N MET A 1 -0.88 -3.68 -15.16
CA MET A 1 -0.52 -3.80 -16.60
C MET A 1 -1.76 -4.15 -17.38
N ASN A 2 -2.03 -3.42 -18.46
CA ASN A 2 -3.16 -3.71 -19.33
C ASN A 2 -2.77 -4.74 -20.39
N THR A 3 -3.59 -5.76 -20.62
CA THR A 3 -3.30 -6.84 -21.55
C THR A 3 -4.52 -7.16 -22.41
N PRO A 4 -4.50 -6.80 -23.69
CA PRO A 4 -5.58 -7.13 -24.61
C PRO A 4 -5.58 -8.64 -24.91
N ILE A 5 -6.73 -9.29 -24.78
CA ILE A 5 -6.85 -10.72 -25.07
C ILE A 5 -6.56 -11.00 -26.56
N SER A 6 -6.92 -10.08 -27.46
CA SER A 6 -6.58 -10.22 -28.86
C SER A 6 -5.07 -10.30 -29.14
N TRP A 7 -4.26 -9.57 -28.38
CA TRP A 7 -2.80 -9.63 -28.51
C TRP A 7 -2.24 -10.94 -27.93
N ILE A 8 -2.77 -11.42 -26.80
CA ILE A 8 -2.43 -12.75 -26.27
C ILE A 8 -2.74 -13.85 -27.28
N LYS A 9 -3.91 -13.79 -27.93
CA LYS A 9 -4.32 -14.73 -28.99
C LYS A 9 -3.40 -14.74 -30.21
N ALA A 10 -2.66 -13.65 -30.47
CA ALA A 10 -1.65 -13.64 -31.52
C ALA A 10 -0.51 -14.64 -31.26
N TYR A 11 -0.22 -14.95 -29.98
CA TYR A 11 0.81 -15.90 -29.56
C TYR A 11 0.23 -17.23 -29.06
N VAL A 12 -1.07 -17.23 -28.71
CA VAL A 12 -1.81 -18.42 -28.27
C VAL A 12 -3.12 -18.54 -29.09
N PRO A 13 -3.03 -18.86 -30.37
CA PRO A 13 -4.18 -18.80 -31.30
C PRO A 13 -5.32 -19.75 -30.92
N ASP A 14 -5.01 -20.86 -30.24
CA ASP A 14 -6.00 -21.85 -29.82
C ASP A 14 -6.70 -21.49 -28.50
N LEU A 15 -6.54 -20.25 -28.02
CA LEU A 15 -7.19 -19.75 -26.80
C LEU A 15 -8.65 -19.37 -27.10
N ASP A 16 -9.57 -20.29 -26.85
CA ASP A 16 -11.01 -20.10 -27.04
C ASP A 16 -11.71 -20.19 -25.67
N VAL A 17 -11.75 -19.04 -24.99
CA VAL A 17 -12.32 -18.87 -23.64
C VAL A 17 -13.04 -17.52 -23.56
N THR A 18 -14.03 -17.44 -22.68
CA THR A 18 -14.69 -16.18 -22.35
C THR A 18 -13.76 -15.29 -21.50
N ALA A 19 -14.03 -13.99 -21.44
CA ALA A 19 -13.27 -13.05 -20.61
C ALA A 19 -13.25 -13.47 -19.13
N GLN A 20 -14.39 -13.92 -18.60
CA GLN A 20 -14.48 -14.35 -17.21
C GLN A 20 -13.66 -15.61 -16.93
N GLU A 21 -13.74 -16.63 -17.79
CA GLU A 21 -12.94 -17.86 -17.67
C GLU A 21 -11.44 -17.55 -17.74
N PHE A 22 -11.06 -16.61 -18.61
CA PHE A 22 -9.68 -16.17 -18.73
C PHE A 22 -9.19 -15.51 -17.43
N VAL A 23 -9.94 -14.56 -16.88
CA VAL A 23 -9.61 -13.82 -15.65
C VAL A 23 -9.51 -14.77 -14.44
N ASP A 24 -10.49 -15.65 -14.27
CA ASP A 24 -10.53 -16.60 -13.16
C ASP A 24 -9.34 -17.57 -13.21
N ALA A 25 -9.05 -18.14 -14.38
CA ALA A 25 -7.95 -19.08 -14.55
C ALA A 25 -6.57 -18.42 -14.35
N MET A 26 -6.36 -17.22 -14.89
CA MET A 26 -5.10 -16.49 -14.73
C MET A 26 -4.87 -16.10 -13.27
N THR A 27 -5.91 -15.65 -12.57
CA THR A 27 -5.82 -15.34 -11.13
C THR A 27 -5.49 -16.58 -10.31
N LEU A 28 -6.16 -17.69 -10.56
CA LEU A 28 -5.93 -18.96 -9.84
C LEU A 28 -4.54 -19.55 -10.12
N SER A 29 -3.96 -19.31 -11.29
CA SER A 29 -2.62 -19.75 -11.64
C SER A 29 -1.51 -18.78 -11.21
N GLY A 30 -1.82 -17.72 -10.43
CA GLY A 30 -0.85 -16.85 -9.79
C GLY A 30 -0.64 -15.49 -10.47
N SER A 31 -1.35 -15.19 -11.58
CA SER A 31 -1.33 -13.87 -12.23
C SER A 31 -2.58 -13.09 -11.83
N HIS A 32 -2.51 -12.35 -10.73
CA HIS A 32 -3.66 -11.66 -10.16
C HIS A 32 -4.24 -10.61 -11.11
N VAL A 33 -5.54 -10.74 -11.37
CA VAL A 33 -6.32 -9.80 -12.18
C VAL A 33 -7.11 -8.87 -11.28
N GLU A 34 -6.91 -7.55 -11.43
CA GLU A 34 -7.69 -6.53 -10.71
C GLU A 34 -9.07 -6.30 -11.36
N GLY A 35 -9.15 -6.45 -12.67
CA GLY A 35 -10.37 -6.29 -13.43
C GLY A 35 -10.20 -6.49 -14.93
N TYR A 36 -11.27 -6.32 -15.69
CA TYR A 36 -11.21 -6.27 -17.14
C TYR A 36 -12.25 -5.31 -17.70
N GLU A 37 -11.91 -4.72 -18.82
CA GLU A 37 -12.80 -3.85 -19.59
C GLU A 37 -13.15 -4.53 -20.91
N GLN A 38 -14.44 -4.71 -21.16
CA GLN A 38 -14.95 -5.14 -22.45
C GLN A 38 -15.34 -3.88 -23.24
N LYS A 39 -14.54 -3.56 -24.26
CA LYS A 39 -14.67 -2.29 -25.00
C LYS A 39 -16.02 -2.14 -25.73
N ASP A 40 -16.59 -3.22 -26.20
CA ASP A 40 -17.87 -3.24 -26.92
C ASP A 40 -19.12 -3.40 -26.04
N LYS A 41 -18.97 -3.43 -24.68
CA LYS A 41 -20.07 -3.67 -23.74
C LYS A 41 -21.33 -2.84 -24.02
N ASN A 42 -21.13 -1.60 -24.44
CA ASN A 42 -22.19 -0.62 -24.73
C ASN A 42 -22.43 -0.38 -26.21
N LEU A 43 -21.88 -1.23 -27.09
CA LEU A 43 -22.03 -1.18 -28.52
C LEU A 43 -22.87 -2.36 -29.02
N ASP A 44 -23.89 -2.10 -29.81
CA ASP A 44 -24.74 -3.14 -30.37
C ASP A 44 -25.29 -2.72 -31.74
N LYS A 45 -25.32 -3.66 -32.69
CA LYS A 45 -25.84 -3.48 -34.03
C LYS A 45 -25.23 -2.30 -34.78
N ILE A 46 -23.91 -2.16 -34.73
CA ILE A 46 -23.19 -1.13 -35.49
C ILE A 46 -22.51 -1.79 -36.66
N VAL A 47 -22.91 -1.37 -37.84
CA VAL A 47 -22.45 -1.96 -39.12
C VAL A 47 -21.77 -0.91 -39.99
N VAL A 48 -20.98 -1.37 -40.94
CA VAL A 48 -20.42 -0.51 -41.99
C VAL A 48 -21.52 -0.19 -42.98
N GLY A 49 -21.78 1.10 -43.18
CA GLY A 49 -22.74 1.58 -44.19
C GLY A 49 -22.04 2.35 -45.30
N LYS A 50 -22.45 2.14 -46.56
CA LYS A 50 -21.99 2.94 -47.71
C LYS A 50 -23.04 3.93 -48.09
N ILE A 51 -22.67 5.22 -48.19
CA ILE A 51 -23.58 6.28 -48.62
C ILE A 51 -23.78 6.20 -50.11
N LEU A 52 -25.00 5.88 -50.56
CA LEU A 52 -25.33 5.77 -51.98
C LEU A 52 -25.79 7.09 -52.57
N THR A 53 -26.66 7.83 -51.85
CA THR A 53 -27.20 9.15 -52.28
C THR A 53 -27.31 10.08 -51.10
N MET A 54 -27.22 11.38 -51.36
CA MET A 54 -27.39 12.45 -50.37
C MET A 54 -28.28 13.56 -50.97
N GLU A 55 -29.36 13.90 -50.28
CA GLU A 55 -30.30 14.95 -50.67
C GLU A 55 -30.49 15.92 -49.49
N LYS A 56 -30.80 17.19 -49.80
CA LYS A 56 -31.11 18.18 -48.79
C LYS A 56 -32.41 17.81 -48.08
N HIS A 57 -32.43 18.00 -46.78
CA HIS A 57 -33.64 17.82 -45.98
C HIS A 57 -34.70 18.87 -46.39
N PRO A 58 -35.98 18.50 -46.61
CA PRO A 58 -37.03 19.41 -47.10
C PRO A 58 -37.29 20.59 -46.13
N ASP A 59 -37.19 20.38 -44.85
CA ASP A 59 -37.58 21.35 -43.79
C ASP A 59 -36.45 21.73 -42.81
N ALA A 60 -35.18 21.46 -43.21
CA ALA A 60 -34.05 21.78 -42.32
C ALA A 60 -32.75 22.01 -43.09
N ASP A 61 -32.25 23.25 -43.10
CA ASP A 61 -31.04 23.64 -43.84
C ASP A 61 -29.73 22.97 -43.43
N LYS A 62 -29.69 22.42 -42.21
CA LYS A 62 -28.49 21.79 -41.62
C LYS A 62 -28.51 20.26 -41.72
N LEU A 63 -29.59 19.67 -42.22
CA LEU A 63 -29.73 18.22 -42.31
C LEU A 63 -29.70 17.75 -43.75
N VAL A 64 -29.23 16.52 -43.93
CA VAL A 64 -29.24 15.78 -45.19
C VAL A 64 -29.91 14.43 -45.02
N VAL A 65 -30.59 13.98 -46.04
CA VAL A 65 -31.24 12.66 -46.14
C VAL A 65 -30.35 11.77 -47.00
N CYS A 66 -29.86 10.67 -46.41
CA CYS A 66 -28.97 9.73 -47.11
C CYS A 66 -29.66 8.40 -47.32
N GLN A 67 -29.40 7.76 -48.45
CA GLN A 67 -29.66 6.34 -48.63
C GLN A 67 -28.34 5.59 -48.42
N VAL A 68 -28.34 4.65 -47.46
CA VAL A 68 -27.12 3.96 -47.01
C VAL A 68 -27.31 2.47 -47.24
N ASP A 69 -26.41 1.88 -48.00
CA ASP A 69 -26.28 0.43 -48.16
C ASP A 69 -25.58 -0.15 -46.91
N VAL A 70 -26.24 -1.06 -46.21
CA VAL A 70 -25.77 -1.76 -45.02
C VAL A 70 -25.66 -3.28 -45.27
N GLY A 71 -25.51 -3.70 -46.53
CA GLY A 71 -25.43 -5.11 -46.92
C GLY A 71 -26.79 -5.83 -46.90
N GLN A 72 -27.93 -5.09 -46.81
CA GLN A 72 -29.29 -5.62 -46.88
C GLN A 72 -29.88 -5.44 -48.26
N ALA A 73 -31.00 -6.10 -48.52
CA ALA A 73 -31.66 -6.07 -49.84
C ALA A 73 -32.07 -4.64 -50.29
N GLU A 74 -32.43 -3.77 -49.36
CA GLU A 74 -32.83 -2.40 -49.57
C GLU A 74 -31.95 -1.44 -48.76
N PRO A 75 -31.54 -0.28 -49.30
CA PRO A 75 -30.80 0.72 -48.57
C PRO A 75 -31.65 1.35 -47.47
N LEU A 76 -30.99 1.76 -46.36
CA LEU A 76 -31.65 2.43 -45.23
C LEU A 76 -31.62 3.96 -45.40
N GLN A 77 -32.75 4.60 -45.15
CA GLN A 77 -32.84 6.06 -45.08
C GLN A 77 -32.31 6.54 -43.74
N ILE A 78 -31.29 7.38 -43.74
CA ILE A 78 -30.68 8.00 -42.57
C ILE A 78 -30.67 9.51 -42.73
N VAL A 79 -31.09 10.22 -41.71
CA VAL A 79 -30.98 11.68 -41.65
C VAL A 79 -29.82 12.07 -40.74
N THR A 80 -28.90 12.88 -41.23
CA THR A 80 -27.73 13.33 -40.46
C THR A 80 -27.49 14.82 -40.58
N GLY A 81 -26.86 15.40 -39.54
CA GLY A 81 -26.34 16.78 -39.53
C GLY A 81 -24.86 16.88 -39.87
N ALA A 82 -24.19 15.73 -40.05
CA ALA A 82 -22.76 15.68 -40.34
C ALA A 82 -22.42 16.38 -41.68
N LYS A 83 -21.36 17.17 -41.67
CA LYS A 83 -20.94 17.96 -42.86
C LYS A 83 -19.75 17.33 -43.59
N ASN A 84 -19.12 16.36 -42.96
CA ASN A 84 -17.88 15.76 -43.45
C ASN A 84 -18.08 14.53 -44.30
N VAL A 85 -19.32 14.04 -44.49
CA VAL A 85 -19.64 12.84 -45.28
C VAL A 85 -20.02 13.18 -46.70
N LYS A 86 -19.73 12.29 -47.64
CA LYS A 86 -20.03 12.40 -49.06
C LYS A 86 -20.52 11.06 -49.61
N VAL A 87 -21.07 11.08 -50.81
CA VAL A 87 -21.47 9.88 -51.54
C VAL A 87 -20.26 8.97 -51.78
N ASN A 88 -20.43 7.67 -51.56
CA ASN A 88 -19.48 6.57 -51.54
C ASN A 88 -18.65 6.43 -50.28
N ASP A 89 -18.78 7.29 -49.30
CA ASP A 89 -18.10 7.09 -48.02
C ASP A 89 -18.62 5.83 -47.30
N LEU A 90 -17.69 5.11 -46.64
CA LEU A 90 -17.96 4.01 -45.75
C LEU A 90 -17.93 4.54 -44.33
N ILE A 91 -19.01 4.32 -43.58
CA ILE A 91 -19.19 4.91 -42.24
C ILE A 91 -19.70 3.88 -41.23
N PRO A 92 -19.44 3.99 -39.96
CA PRO A 92 -20.12 3.21 -38.92
C PRO A 92 -21.54 3.73 -38.73
N LEU A 93 -22.51 2.82 -38.74
CA LEU A 93 -23.93 3.11 -38.63
C LEU A 93 -24.59 2.18 -37.62
N VAL A 94 -25.20 2.76 -36.57
CA VAL A 94 -26.00 2.00 -35.61
C VAL A 94 -27.41 1.82 -36.16
N LEU A 95 -27.86 0.57 -36.20
CA LEU A 95 -29.20 0.19 -36.72
C LEU A 95 -30.28 0.44 -35.62
N ASP A 96 -31.55 0.41 -36.05
CA ASP A 96 -32.70 0.50 -35.15
C ASP A 96 -32.61 -0.55 -34.01
N GLY A 97 -32.77 -0.08 -32.79
CA GLY A 97 -32.68 -0.89 -31.56
C GLY A 97 -31.25 -1.20 -31.08
N GLY A 98 -30.22 -0.76 -31.83
CA GLY A 98 -28.82 -0.86 -31.40
C GLY A 98 -28.44 0.13 -30.31
N LYS A 99 -27.15 0.07 -29.88
CA LYS A 99 -26.62 0.93 -28.80
C LYS A 99 -25.31 1.58 -29.24
N VAL A 100 -25.06 2.79 -28.70
CA VAL A 100 -23.80 3.53 -28.75
C VAL A 100 -23.33 3.85 -27.33
N ALA A 101 -22.04 4.02 -27.14
CA ALA A 101 -21.44 4.23 -25.82
C ALA A 101 -21.70 5.65 -25.26
N ALA A 102 -21.74 6.67 -26.11
CA ALA A 102 -21.90 8.06 -25.70
C ALA A 102 -22.81 8.84 -26.67
N ALA A 103 -23.22 10.04 -26.28
CA ALA A 103 -23.89 11.00 -27.14
C ALA A 103 -22.89 11.98 -27.74
N HIS A 104 -23.13 12.43 -28.97
CA HIS A 104 -22.29 13.40 -29.64
C HIS A 104 -22.15 14.73 -28.86
N GLY A 105 -20.91 15.13 -28.61
CA GLY A 105 -20.60 16.38 -27.88
C GLY A 105 -20.99 16.36 -26.39
N ASP A 106 -21.23 15.22 -25.82
CA ASP A 106 -21.58 15.04 -24.40
C ASP A 106 -20.48 14.28 -23.68
N ASN A 107 -20.01 14.84 -22.57
CA ASN A 107 -18.97 14.21 -21.71
C ASN A 107 -19.57 13.39 -20.55
N ASN A 108 -20.88 13.11 -20.55
CA ASN A 108 -21.50 12.28 -19.54
C ASN A 108 -21.19 10.81 -19.76
N GLU A 109 -21.04 10.07 -18.67
CA GLU A 109 -20.94 8.61 -18.71
C GLU A 109 -22.32 7.96 -18.87
N TYR A 110 -22.41 7.00 -19.78
CA TYR A 110 -23.59 6.18 -20.01
C TYR A 110 -23.30 4.70 -19.73
N PRO A 111 -23.35 4.25 -18.46
CA PRO A 111 -22.93 2.89 -18.06
C PRO A 111 -23.64 1.75 -18.82
N ASP A 112 -24.86 1.99 -19.30
CA ASP A 112 -25.67 1.04 -20.07
C ASP A 112 -25.73 1.36 -21.57
N GLY A 113 -24.97 2.37 -22.02
CA GLY A 113 -25.02 2.89 -23.36
C GLY A 113 -26.34 3.63 -23.69
N ILE A 114 -26.40 4.18 -24.89
CA ILE A 114 -27.57 4.90 -25.39
C ILE A 114 -28.25 4.06 -26.47
N LYS A 115 -29.51 3.72 -26.25
CA LYS A 115 -30.28 2.94 -27.24
C LYS A 115 -30.80 3.83 -28.37
N ILE A 116 -30.39 3.56 -29.59
CA ILE A 116 -30.86 4.25 -30.81
C ILE A 116 -32.11 3.56 -31.32
N LYS A 117 -33.14 4.36 -31.67
CA LYS A 117 -34.37 3.89 -32.26
C LYS A 117 -34.67 4.68 -33.51
N LYS A 118 -35.32 4.01 -34.48
CA LYS A 118 -35.83 4.72 -35.62
C LYS A 118 -36.76 5.85 -35.17
N GLY A 119 -36.67 6.97 -35.83
CA GLY A 119 -37.41 8.16 -35.45
C GLY A 119 -37.60 9.11 -36.62
N LYS A 120 -38.28 10.23 -36.36
CA LYS A 120 -38.46 11.29 -37.36
C LYS A 120 -37.66 12.52 -36.94
N LEU A 121 -36.72 12.93 -37.78
CA LEU A 121 -35.98 14.17 -37.62
C LEU A 121 -36.65 15.24 -38.54
N ARG A 122 -37.23 16.24 -37.89
CA ARG A 122 -38.01 17.27 -38.63
C ARG A 122 -39.00 16.71 -39.63
N GLY A 123 -39.72 15.60 -39.28
CA GLY A 123 -40.72 14.99 -40.11
C GLY A 123 -40.23 13.91 -41.10
N VAL A 124 -38.91 13.82 -41.38
CA VAL A 124 -38.32 12.78 -42.23
C VAL A 124 -37.83 11.61 -41.38
N GLU A 125 -38.16 10.37 -41.79
CA GLU A 125 -37.81 9.14 -41.06
C GLU A 125 -36.31 8.85 -41.17
N SER A 126 -35.68 8.48 -40.04
CA SER A 126 -34.31 7.96 -39.98
C SER A 126 -34.33 6.59 -39.32
N ASN A 127 -33.76 5.57 -39.99
CA ASN A 127 -33.77 4.17 -39.56
C ASN A 127 -32.50 3.74 -38.82
N GLY A 128 -31.82 4.70 -38.21
CA GLY A 128 -30.53 4.52 -37.47
C GLY A 128 -29.79 5.84 -37.34
N MET A 129 -28.54 5.77 -36.97
CA MET A 129 -27.68 6.93 -36.78
C MET A 129 -26.26 6.63 -37.26
N MET A 130 -25.67 7.53 -38.04
CA MET A 130 -24.24 7.49 -38.36
C MET A 130 -23.45 7.91 -37.12
N CYS A 131 -22.32 7.26 -36.87
CA CYS A 131 -21.57 7.43 -35.64
C CYS A 131 -20.23 8.13 -35.86
N GLY A 132 -19.89 9.08 -35.02
CA GLY A 132 -18.51 9.52 -34.82
C GLY A 132 -17.78 8.60 -33.87
N ILE A 133 -16.47 8.80 -33.71
CA ILE A 133 -15.64 7.92 -32.88
C ILE A 133 -15.98 8.05 -31.40
N GLU A 134 -16.41 9.23 -30.94
CA GLU A 134 -16.80 9.49 -29.56
C GLU A 134 -18.07 8.71 -29.16
N GLU A 135 -19.07 8.64 -30.06
CA GLU A 135 -20.28 7.86 -29.83
C GLU A 135 -20.00 6.36 -29.74
N LEU A 136 -18.87 5.92 -30.32
CA LEU A 136 -18.37 4.55 -30.24
C LEU A 136 -17.48 4.30 -29.00
N GLY A 137 -17.39 5.27 -28.06
CA GLY A 137 -16.64 5.12 -26.80
C GLY A 137 -15.13 5.24 -26.96
N SER A 138 -14.65 5.87 -28.06
CA SER A 138 -13.23 6.13 -28.29
C SER A 138 -12.97 7.62 -28.51
N SER A 139 -11.74 8.00 -28.84
CA SER A 139 -11.35 9.39 -29.06
C SER A 139 -10.38 9.57 -30.21
N ARG A 140 -10.18 10.82 -30.62
CA ARG A 140 -9.18 11.19 -31.63
C ARG A 140 -7.75 10.90 -31.19
N ASP A 141 -7.49 10.73 -29.92
CA ASP A 141 -6.16 10.33 -29.44
C ASP A 141 -5.77 8.94 -29.97
N PHE A 142 -6.76 8.07 -30.15
CA PHE A 142 -6.57 6.71 -30.69
C PHE A 142 -6.95 6.56 -32.16
N TYR A 143 -7.74 7.51 -32.66
CA TYR A 143 -8.17 7.60 -34.07
C TYR A 143 -7.90 9.00 -34.63
N PRO A 144 -6.64 9.36 -34.89
CA PRO A 144 -6.26 10.72 -35.29
C PRO A 144 -6.85 11.15 -36.64
N GLU A 145 -7.27 10.19 -37.46
CA GLU A 145 -7.97 10.44 -38.72
C GLU A 145 -9.44 10.83 -38.52
N ALA A 146 -10.01 10.62 -37.32
CA ALA A 146 -11.39 11.00 -37.05
C ALA A 146 -11.57 12.52 -37.11
N PRO A 147 -12.70 13.03 -37.63
CA PRO A 147 -12.97 14.46 -37.62
C PRO A 147 -13.16 15.00 -36.22
N GLU A 148 -12.91 16.28 -36.01
CA GLU A 148 -13.15 16.97 -34.71
C GLU A 148 -14.65 17.03 -34.37
N ASP A 149 -15.49 17.18 -35.39
CA ASP A 149 -16.96 17.20 -35.29
C ASP A 149 -17.52 16.50 -36.52
N GLY A 150 -18.13 15.32 -36.33
CA GLY A 150 -18.73 14.58 -37.45
C GLY A 150 -18.65 13.06 -37.32
N VAL A 151 -19.04 12.42 -38.41
CA VAL A 151 -19.09 10.97 -38.56
C VAL A 151 -17.68 10.45 -38.91
N TYR A 152 -17.31 9.30 -38.33
CA TYR A 152 -16.10 8.61 -38.74
C TYR A 152 -16.25 8.06 -40.17
N VAL A 153 -15.22 8.22 -40.98
CA VAL A 153 -15.19 7.70 -42.36
C VAL A 153 -14.04 6.73 -42.49
N PHE A 154 -14.34 5.47 -42.81
CA PHE A 154 -13.32 4.47 -43.05
C PHE A 154 -12.45 4.86 -44.26
N PRO A 155 -11.12 4.76 -44.15
CA PRO A 155 -10.20 4.95 -45.28
C PRO A 155 -10.51 3.95 -46.41
N GLU A 156 -10.25 4.35 -47.66
CA GLU A 156 -10.48 3.49 -48.85
C GLU A 156 -9.70 2.18 -48.77
N GLU A 157 -8.49 2.20 -48.22
CA GLU A 157 -7.61 1.07 -47.97
C GLU A 157 -8.05 0.14 -46.85
N SER A 158 -9.05 0.48 -46.05
CA SER A 158 -9.53 -0.33 -44.92
C SER A 158 -10.09 -1.70 -45.32
N GLY A 159 -10.50 -1.85 -46.62
CA GLY A 159 -11.03 -3.09 -47.14
C GLY A 159 -12.40 -3.49 -46.61
N VAL A 160 -13.03 -2.66 -45.75
CA VAL A 160 -14.36 -2.93 -45.19
C VAL A 160 -15.46 -2.84 -46.26
N LYS A 161 -16.55 -3.59 -46.07
CA LYS A 161 -17.67 -3.66 -46.98
C LYS A 161 -18.98 -3.30 -46.28
N PRO A 162 -19.99 -2.83 -47.00
CA PRO A 162 -21.31 -2.61 -46.41
C PRO A 162 -21.83 -3.89 -45.74
N GLY A 163 -22.31 -3.76 -44.50
CA GLY A 163 -22.81 -4.85 -43.68
C GLY A 163 -21.80 -5.53 -42.79
N ASP A 164 -20.52 -5.24 -42.96
CA ASP A 164 -19.48 -5.71 -42.01
C ASP A 164 -19.73 -5.13 -40.61
N ASP A 165 -19.28 -5.85 -39.59
CA ASP A 165 -19.32 -5.38 -38.21
C ASP A 165 -18.33 -4.21 -38.03
N ALA A 166 -18.87 -3.00 -37.80
CA ALA A 166 -18.05 -1.80 -37.66
C ALA A 166 -17.26 -1.75 -36.35
N VAL A 167 -17.77 -2.36 -35.27
CA VAL A 167 -17.08 -2.45 -33.99
C VAL A 167 -15.79 -3.25 -34.13
N LYS A 168 -15.91 -4.42 -34.79
CA LYS A 168 -14.78 -5.28 -35.11
C LYS A 168 -13.81 -4.65 -36.12
N ALA A 169 -14.34 -3.99 -37.16
CA ALA A 169 -13.51 -3.32 -38.16
C ALA A 169 -12.66 -2.17 -37.53
N LEU A 170 -13.15 -1.56 -36.45
CA LEU A 170 -12.44 -0.55 -35.68
C LEU A 170 -11.55 -1.16 -34.61
N GLY A 171 -11.66 -2.46 -34.26
CA GLY A 171 -10.94 -3.09 -33.17
C GLY A 171 -11.44 -2.66 -31.79
N LEU A 172 -12.73 -2.35 -31.68
CA LEU A 172 -13.39 -1.98 -30.44
C LEU A 172 -14.06 -3.19 -29.74
N ASP A 173 -13.88 -4.40 -30.24
CA ASP A 173 -14.44 -5.66 -29.74
C ASP A 173 -13.47 -6.38 -28.77
N ASP A 174 -12.37 -5.74 -28.39
CA ASP A 174 -11.35 -6.35 -27.53
C ASP A 174 -11.72 -6.32 -26.05
N VAL A 175 -11.16 -7.25 -25.31
CA VAL A 175 -11.21 -7.30 -23.85
C VAL A 175 -9.82 -6.99 -23.32
N VAL A 176 -9.70 -5.92 -22.56
CA VAL A 176 -8.44 -5.50 -21.92
C VAL A 176 -8.46 -5.93 -20.47
N VAL A 177 -7.54 -6.80 -20.07
CA VAL A 177 -7.41 -7.32 -18.71
C VAL A 177 -6.34 -6.52 -17.96
N GLU A 178 -6.67 -6.03 -16.78
CA GLU A 178 -5.76 -5.31 -15.89
C GLU A 178 -5.15 -6.25 -14.87
N TYR A 179 -3.82 -6.36 -14.87
CA TYR A 179 -3.07 -7.21 -13.94
C TYR A 179 -2.29 -6.40 -12.91
N GLU A 180 -2.31 -6.87 -11.67
CA GLU A 180 -1.33 -6.51 -10.65
C GLU A 180 -0.13 -7.45 -10.73
N ILE A 181 0.89 -7.06 -11.49
CA ILE A 181 2.12 -7.86 -11.62
C ILE A 181 3.04 -7.59 -10.43
N THR A 182 3.36 -8.63 -9.68
CA THR A 182 4.30 -8.58 -8.55
C THR A 182 5.73 -8.31 -9.02
N SER A 183 6.54 -7.70 -8.16
CA SER A 183 7.90 -7.25 -8.53
C SER A 183 8.88 -8.39 -8.83
N ASN A 184 8.59 -9.62 -8.43
CA ASN A 184 9.38 -10.82 -8.73
C ASN A 184 9.12 -11.37 -10.15
N ARG A 185 7.96 -11.07 -10.75
CA ARG A 185 7.56 -11.57 -12.08
C ARG A 185 7.84 -10.54 -13.16
N VAL A 186 9.13 -10.19 -13.32
CA VAL A 186 9.61 -9.20 -14.32
C VAL A 186 9.28 -9.63 -15.75
N ASP A 187 9.31 -10.92 -16.05
CA ASP A 187 8.94 -11.51 -17.33
C ASP A 187 7.49 -11.20 -17.75
N CYS A 188 6.60 -11.06 -16.78
CA CYS A 188 5.18 -10.76 -16.99
C CYS A 188 4.87 -9.28 -17.29
N PHE A 189 5.87 -8.36 -17.21
CA PHE A 189 5.72 -6.99 -17.70
C PHE A 189 5.84 -6.85 -19.22
N SER A 190 5.48 -7.90 -19.94
CA SER A 190 5.49 -7.98 -21.42
C SER A 190 4.33 -8.82 -21.95
N MET A 191 3.89 -8.54 -23.20
CA MET A 191 2.86 -9.34 -23.85
C MET A 191 3.31 -10.78 -24.07
N ILE A 192 4.58 -10.98 -24.44
CA ILE A 192 5.17 -12.31 -24.59
C ILE A 192 5.17 -13.09 -23.28
N GLY A 193 5.52 -12.45 -22.17
CA GLY A 193 5.50 -13.08 -20.86
C GLY A 193 4.09 -13.46 -20.41
N MET A 194 3.13 -12.56 -20.56
CA MET A 194 1.72 -12.85 -20.24
C MET A 194 1.13 -13.92 -21.16
N ALA A 195 1.50 -13.95 -22.42
CA ALA A 195 1.07 -14.99 -23.36
C ALA A 195 1.66 -16.37 -23.01
N ARG A 196 2.92 -16.41 -22.52
CA ARG A 196 3.54 -17.64 -22.00
C ARG A 196 2.80 -18.16 -20.78
N GLU A 197 2.45 -17.29 -19.85
CA GLU A 197 1.65 -17.64 -18.67
C GLU A 197 0.24 -18.12 -19.07
N ALA A 198 -0.43 -17.43 -19.99
CA ALA A 198 -1.73 -17.85 -20.49
C ALA A 198 -1.64 -19.22 -21.20
N ALA A 199 -0.63 -19.43 -22.04
CA ALA A 199 -0.40 -20.71 -22.70
C ALA A 199 -0.18 -21.85 -21.69
N ALA A 200 0.57 -21.61 -20.62
CA ALA A 200 0.78 -22.58 -19.55
C ALA A 200 -0.50 -22.83 -18.76
N THR A 201 -1.24 -21.77 -18.40
CA THR A 201 -2.50 -21.85 -17.62
C THR A 201 -3.58 -22.63 -18.36
N PHE A 202 -3.75 -22.39 -19.66
CA PHE A 202 -4.80 -23.02 -20.48
C PHE A 202 -4.31 -24.28 -21.22
N ASP A 203 -3.10 -24.71 -20.94
CA ASP A 203 -2.48 -25.89 -21.62
C ASP A 203 -2.52 -25.80 -23.13
N LYS A 204 -2.19 -24.63 -23.68
CA LYS A 204 -2.18 -24.34 -25.11
C LYS A 204 -0.76 -24.15 -25.65
N PRO A 205 -0.49 -24.43 -26.94
CA PRO A 205 0.79 -24.09 -27.54
C PRO A 205 1.07 -22.59 -27.50
N PHE A 206 2.35 -22.24 -27.29
CA PHE A 206 2.83 -20.89 -27.30
C PHE A 206 3.71 -20.63 -28.53
N TYR A 207 3.39 -19.59 -29.28
CA TYR A 207 4.09 -19.23 -30.53
C TYR A 207 4.61 -17.80 -30.42
N PRO A 208 5.76 -17.57 -29.80
CA PRO A 208 6.37 -16.24 -29.76
C PRO A 208 6.74 -15.77 -31.16
N PRO A 209 6.91 -14.45 -31.39
CA PRO A 209 7.35 -13.95 -32.69
C PRO A 209 8.70 -14.55 -33.06
N VAL A 210 8.83 -14.94 -34.31
CA VAL A 210 10.11 -15.42 -34.84
C VAL A 210 10.88 -14.21 -35.35
N VAL A 211 11.93 -13.84 -34.62
CA VAL A 211 12.78 -12.72 -34.98
C VAL A 211 13.82 -13.19 -36.01
N THR A 212 13.82 -12.59 -37.19
CA THR A 212 14.78 -12.85 -38.24
C THR A 212 15.85 -11.75 -38.25
N LYS A 213 17.11 -12.13 -38.45
CA LYS A 213 18.17 -11.15 -38.63
C LYS A 213 17.94 -10.37 -39.91
N THR A 214 17.92 -9.07 -39.79
CA THR A 214 17.76 -8.09 -40.86
C THR A 214 19.07 -7.38 -41.12
N GLY A 215 19.20 -6.69 -42.20
CA GLY A 215 20.33 -5.82 -42.55
C GLY A 215 20.94 -6.08 -43.90
N ASN A 216 21.45 -4.99 -44.49
CA ASN A 216 22.18 -5.01 -45.77
C ASN A 216 23.64 -5.48 -45.61
N ASP A 217 24.44 -5.32 -46.67
CA ASP A 217 25.86 -5.74 -46.69
C ASP A 217 26.81 -4.73 -46.00
N GLU A 218 26.35 -3.65 -45.43
CA GLU A 218 27.15 -2.64 -44.72
C GLU A 218 27.41 -3.07 -43.29
N ASP A 219 28.47 -2.54 -42.66
CA ASP A 219 28.79 -2.85 -41.25
C ASP A 219 28.38 -1.70 -40.33
N VAL A 220 27.58 -1.98 -39.29
CA VAL A 220 27.17 -1.01 -38.26
C VAL A 220 28.37 -0.30 -37.60
N ASN A 221 29.53 -0.97 -37.52
CA ASN A 221 30.75 -0.41 -36.93
C ASN A 221 31.35 0.74 -37.74
N ASP A 222 30.98 0.89 -39.02
CA ASP A 222 31.36 2.03 -39.83
C ASP A 222 30.54 3.29 -39.47
N TYR A 223 29.40 3.13 -38.78
CA TYR A 223 28.46 4.18 -38.44
C TYR A 223 28.58 4.62 -37.00
N ILE A 224 28.77 3.71 -36.05
CA ILE A 224 28.74 4.01 -34.61
C ILE A 224 29.67 3.06 -33.83
N SER A 225 30.25 3.58 -32.76
CA SER A 225 30.94 2.79 -31.75
C SER A 225 30.34 3.03 -30.36
N VAL A 226 30.42 2.03 -29.47
CA VAL A 226 29.83 2.14 -28.10
C VAL A 226 30.89 1.78 -27.06
N GLU A 227 31.04 2.63 -26.05
CA GLU A 227 31.88 2.40 -24.87
C GLU A 227 31.03 2.46 -23.60
N VAL A 228 31.00 1.37 -22.83
CA VAL A 228 30.35 1.34 -21.50
C VAL A 228 31.44 1.47 -20.44
N LYS A 229 31.48 2.63 -19.75
CA LYS A 229 32.49 2.90 -18.69
C LYS A 229 32.06 2.36 -17.32
N ASP A 230 30.76 2.28 -17.08
CA ASP A 230 30.17 1.83 -15.83
C ASP A 230 29.32 0.55 -16.06
N PRO A 231 29.97 -0.63 -16.30
CA PRO A 231 29.28 -1.88 -16.60
C PRO A 231 28.50 -2.46 -15.39
N ASP A 232 28.74 -1.97 -14.19
CA ASP A 232 27.96 -2.26 -12.99
C ASP A 232 26.54 -1.67 -13.08
N LEU A 233 26.39 -0.51 -13.72
CA LEU A 233 25.10 0.18 -13.92
C LEU A 233 24.48 -0.08 -15.29
N CYS A 234 25.29 -0.46 -16.30
CA CYS A 234 24.84 -0.85 -17.63
C CYS A 234 25.41 -2.21 -18.01
N PRO A 235 24.78 -3.33 -17.58
CA PRO A 235 25.25 -4.68 -17.89
C PRO A 235 25.34 -4.99 -19.37
N ARG A 236 24.45 -4.45 -20.18
CA ARG A 236 24.45 -4.63 -21.65
C ARG A 236 23.94 -3.39 -22.36
N TYR A 237 24.59 -3.06 -23.46
CA TYR A 237 24.16 -2.02 -24.39
C TYR A 237 24.21 -2.54 -25.81
N THR A 238 23.07 -2.50 -26.52
CA THR A 238 22.96 -2.89 -27.92
C THR A 238 22.53 -1.72 -28.78
N ALA A 239 23.07 -1.66 -30.02
CA ALA A 239 22.70 -0.62 -30.97
C ALA A 239 22.61 -1.16 -32.40
N ARG A 240 21.64 -0.64 -33.16
CA ARG A 240 21.40 -0.90 -34.59
C ARG A 240 21.19 0.41 -35.33
N VAL A 241 21.61 0.45 -36.58
CA VAL A 241 21.47 1.63 -37.44
C VAL A 241 20.45 1.35 -38.55
N VAL A 242 19.58 2.31 -38.80
CA VAL A 242 18.58 2.28 -39.87
C VAL A 242 18.72 3.57 -40.69
N LYS A 243 18.81 3.45 -41.99
CA LYS A 243 18.95 4.60 -42.93
C LYS A 243 17.79 4.66 -43.90
N ASN A 244 17.77 5.73 -44.73
CA ASN A 244 16.76 5.94 -45.76
C ASN A 244 15.33 5.87 -45.21
N LEU A 245 15.13 6.52 -44.07
CA LEU A 245 13.89 6.47 -43.28
C LEU A 245 12.69 7.06 -44.04
N LYS A 246 11.54 6.43 -43.85
CA LYS A 246 10.25 6.89 -44.34
C LYS A 246 9.27 7.00 -43.20
N ILE A 247 9.18 8.21 -42.66
CA ILE A 247 8.25 8.50 -41.55
C ILE A 247 6.82 8.54 -42.10
N GLY A 248 5.94 7.87 -41.40
CA GLY A 248 4.52 7.80 -41.76
C GLY A 248 3.68 7.21 -40.63
N PRO A 249 2.36 7.07 -40.84
CA PRO A 249 1.51 6.42 -39.84
C PRO A 249 1.85 4.93 -39.73
N SER A 250 1.75 4.38 -38.53
CA SER A 250 1.88 2.94 -38.28
C SER A 250 0.72 2.15 -38.90
N PRO A 251 0.91 0.86 -39.20
CA PRO A 251 -0.17 -0.01 -39.61
C PRO A 251 -1.30 -0.07 -38.56
N LYS A 252 -2.53 -0.24 -39.02
CA LYS A 252 -3.72 -0.20 -38.15
C LYS A 252 -3.66 -1.21 -37.02
N TRP A 253 -3.15 -2.42 -37.23
CA TRP A 253 -3.01 -3.45 -36.23
C TRP A 253 -2.07 -3.00 -35.07
N MET A 254 -1.00 -2.25 -35.39
CA MET A 254 -0.07 -1.72 -34.39
C MET A 254 -0.73 -0.59 -33.59
N GLN A 255 -1.41 0.33 -34.30
CA GLN A 255 -2.17 1.41 -33.64
C GLN A 255 -3.21 0.87 -32.66
N GLN A 256 -3.98 -0.15 -33.07
CA GLN A 256 -5.00 -0.79 -32.22
C GLN A 256 -4.38 -1.44 -30.98
N ARG A 257 -3.26 -2.17 -31.13
CA ARG A 257 -2.56 -2.78 -29.98
C ARG A 257 -2.01 -1.75 -29.01
N LEU A 258 -1.43 -0.66 -29.51
CA LEU A 258 -0.95 0.44 -28.66
C LEU A 258 -2.11 1.16 -27.97
N ALA A 259 -3.19 1.43 -28.69
CA ALA A 259 -4.40 2.06 -28.16
C ALA A 259 -5.03 1.25 -27.02
N SER A 260 -5.03 -0.09 -27.13
CA SER A 260 -5.54 -0.96 -26.05
C SER A 260 -4.66 -0.95 -24.79
N GLN A 261 -3.40 -0.52 -24.90
CA GLN A 261 -2.51 -0.23 -23.77
C GLN A 261 -2.68 1.19 -23.21
N GLY A 262 -3.47 2.03 -23.85
CA GLY A 262 -3.57 3.45 -23.55
C GLY A 262 -2.44 4.30 -24.15
N ILE A 263 -1.66 3.74 -25.10
CA ILE A 263 -0.55 4.42 -25.77
C ILE A 263 -1.06 5.04 -27.08
N ARG A 264 -0.88 6.36 -27.21
CA ARG A 264 -1.23 7.09 -28.42
C ARG A 264 -0.20 6.84 -29.52
N SER A 265 -0.67 6.45 -30.71
CA SER A 265 0.17 6.35 -31.91
C SER A 265 0.64 7.75 -32.36
N ILE A 266 1.92 7.85 -32.71
CA ILE A 266 2.56 9.10 -33.18
C ILE A 266 3.02 8.95 -34.62
N ASN A 267 3.99 8.10 -34.86
CA ASN A 267 4.49 7.72 -36.19
C ASN A 267 5.13 6.33 -36.09
N ASN A 268 5.40 5.72 -37.26
CA ASN A 268 5.93 4.36 -37.33
C ASN A 268 7.22 4.14 -36.55
N LEU A 269 8.10 5.12 -36.42
CA LEU A 269 9.38 4.95 -35.71
C LEU A 269 9.16 4.94 -34.18
N VAL A 270 8.39 5.90 -33.66
CA VAL A 270 8.07 5.99 -32.23
C VAL A 270 7.18 4.83 -31.81
N ASP A 271 6.22 4.47 -32.64
CA ASP A 271 5.28 3.38 -32.36
C ASP A 271 5.98 2.02 -32.32
N ILE A 272 7.01 1.78 -33.17
CA ILE A 272 7.83 0.57 -33.10
C ILE A 272 8.54 0.47 -31.74
N THR A 273 9.14 1.55 -31.23
CA THR A 273 9.81 1.50 -29.92
C THR A 273 8.83 1.22 -28.78
N ASN A 274 7.65 1.87 -28.80
CA ASN A 274 6.59 1.61 -27.83
C ASN A 274 6.03 0.20 -27.97
N TYR A 275 5.82 -0.27 -29.19
CA TYR A 275 5.30 -1.61 -29.46
C TYR A 275 6.25 -2.70 -28.94
N VAL A 276 7.56 -2.59 -29.22
CA VAL A 276 8.56 -3.53 -28.73
C VAL A 276 8.70 -3.46 -27.21
N MET A 277 8.60 -2.28 -26.62
CA MET A 277 8.56 -2.11 -25.18
C MET A 277 7.41 -2.88 -24.53
N GLU A 278 6.22 -2.85 -25.10
CA GLU A 278 5.08 -3.62 -24.59
C GLU A 278 5.14 -5.10 -24.98
N GLU A 279 5.63 -5.43 -26.18
CA GLU A 279 5.75 -6.82 -26.66
C GLU A 279 6.77 -7.61 -25.84
N TYR A 280 7.99 -7.05 -25.59
CA TYR A 280 9.13 -7.71 -24.94
C TYR A 280 9.36 -7.27 -23.49
N GLY A 281 8.76 -6.16 -23.06
CA GLY A 281 9.08 -5.55 -21.77
C GLY A 281 10.37 -4.74 -21.78
N GLN A 282 11.04 -4.59 -22.96
CA GLN A 282 12.33 -3.93 -23.14
C GLN A 282 12.12 -2.50 -23.66
N PRO A 283 12.33 -1.45 -22.83
CA PRO A 283 12.31 -0.08 -23.34
C PRO A 283 13.43 0.14 -24.36
N MET A 284 13.12 0.90 -25.39
CA MET A 284 14.05 1.27 -26.46
C MET A 284 14.11 2.78 -26.60
N HIS A 285 15.23 3.26 -27.12
CA HIS A 285 15.36 4.66 -27.52
C HIS A 285 15.84 4.78 -28.98
N ALA A 286 15.54 5.90 -29.58
CA ALA A 286 15.90 6.22 -30.96
C ALA A 286 16.58 7.58 -31.00
N TYR A 287 17.76 7.64 -31.58
CA TYR A 287 18.51 8.89 -31.78
C TYR A 287 18.64 9.23 -33.26
N ASP A 288 18.64 10.52 -33.60
CA ASP A 288 19.11 10.96 -34.89
C ASP A 288 20.63 10.83 -34.94
N LEU A 289 21.15 9.88 -35.75
CA LEU A 289 22.58 9.59 -35.83
C LEU A 289 23.40 10.84 -36.24
N SER A 290 22.81 11.76 -37.00
CA SER A 290 23.48 13.00 -37.42
C SER A 290 23.78 13.94 -36.25
N THR A 291 23.10 13.79 -35.12
CA THR A 291 23.28 14.61 -33.91
C THR A 291 24.33 14.04 -32.95
N ILE A 292 24.80 12.81 -33.21
CA ILE A 292 25.75 12.08 -32.34
C ILE A 292 27.18 12.51 -32.72
N ALA A 293 27.79 13.34 -31.87
CA ALA A 293 29.17 13.80 -32.09
C ALA A 293 30.19 12.65 -32.03
N GLY A 294 31.08 12.63 -33.01
CA GLY A 294 32.18 11.65 -33.09
C GLY A 294 31.73 10.24 -33.43
N ASN A 295 30.48 10.00 -33.84
CA ASN A 295 29.91 8.68 -34.13
C ASN A 295 30.18 7.69 -32.98
N LYS A 296 29.98 8.15 -31.76
CA LYS A 296 30.33 7.37 -30.56
C LYS A 296 29.28 7.55 -29.48
N ILE A 297 28.88 6.46 -28.85
CA ILE A 297 28.07 6.47 -27.59
C ILE A 297 29.04 6.10 -26.44
N VAL A 298 28.93 6.86 -25.36
CA VAL A 298 29.65 6.63 -24.11
C VAL A 298 28.65 6.57 -22.95
N VAL A 299 28.50 5.41 -22.34
CA VAL A 299 27.67 5.23 -21.14
C VAL A 299 28.54 5.43 -19.91
N ARG A 300 28.23 6.48 -19.13
CA ARG A 300 29.01 6.86 -17.95
C ARG A 300 28.15 7.55 -16.90
N ARG A 301 28.63 7.62 -15.68
CA ARG A 301 28.02 8.45 -14.63
C ARG A 301 28.11 9.95 -14.99
N ALA A 302 27.12 10.73 -14.52
CA ALA A 302 27.18 12.18 -14.58
C ALA A 302 28.25 12.73 -13.63
N ASN A 303 28.55 14.03 -13.73
CA ASN A 303 29.35 14.73 -12.73
C ASN A 303 28.43 15.46 -11.74
N ASP A 304 28.93 15.65 -10.51
CA ASP A 304 28.18 16.39 -9.50
C ASP A 304 27.95 17.87 -9.91
N GLY A 305 26.68 18.25 -9.96
CA GLY A 305 26.26 19.60 -10.28
C GLY A 305 26.02 19.87 -11.77
N ASP A 306 26.20 18.87 -12.64
CA ASP A 306 25.82 18.98 -14.05
C ASP A 306 24.31 19.22 -14.15
N THR A 307 23.88 19.89 -15.21
CA THR A 307 22.47 20.10 -15.56
C THR A 307 22.19 19.56 -16.95
N PHE A 308 21.02 18.98 -17.14
CA PHE A 308 20.62 18.37 -18.39
C PHE A 308 19.17 18.69 -18.74
N VAL A 309 18.87 19.04 -20.00
CA VAL A 309 17.52 19.31 -20.46
C VAL A 309 16.95 18.05 -21.10
N THR A 310 15.90 17.53 -20.50
CA THR A 310 15.18 16.33 -20.96
C THR A 310 14.16 16.65 -22.06
N LEU A 311 13.66 15.62 -22.75
CA LEU A 311 12.69 15.76 -23.87
C LEU A 311 11.39 16.52 -23.49
N ASP A 312 11.07 16.61 -22.21
CA ASP A 312 9.95 17.42 -21.69
C ASP A 312 10.29 18.92 -21.54
N GLY A 313 11.48 19.34 -22.00
CA GLY A 313 11.96 20.72 -21.96
C GLY A 313 12.38 21.21 -20.55
N GLN A 314 12.50 20.31 -19.57
CA GLN A 314 12.85 20.67 -18.20
C GLN A 314 14.32 20.43 -17.90
N GLU A 315 14.93 21.40 -17.20
CA GLU A 315 16.30 21.29 -16.72
C GLU A 315 16.35 20.47 -15.44
N ARG A 316 17.19 19.42 -15.43
CA ARG A 316 17.38 18.49 -14.32
C ARG A 316 18.77 18.64 -13.75
N LYS A 317 18.88 18.72 -12.42
CA LYS A 317 20.19 18.67 -11.73
C LYS A 317 20.62 17.22 -11.54
N LEU A 318 21.86 16.97 -11.87
CA LEU A 318 22.48 15.65 -11.83
C LEU A 318 23.54 15.55 -10.74
N ASP A 319 23.85 14.35 -10.36
CA ASP A 319 24.99 13.98 -9.52
C ASP A 319 25.62 12.67 -10.02
N HIS A 320 26.76 12.31 -9.43
CA HIS A 320 27.54 11.15 -9.85
C HIS A 320 26.85 9.79 -9.75
N ASP A 321 25.69 9.70 -9.10
CA ASP A 321 24.92 8.45 -9.05
C ASP A 321 24.01 8.28 -10.28
N VAL A 322 23.76 9.35 -11.03
CA VAL A 322 22.91 9.29 -12.24
C VAL A 322 23.72 8.78 -13.42
N LEU A 323 23.23 7.73 -14.08
CA LEU A 323 23.84 7.20 -15.30
C LEU A 323 23.37 7.98 -16.52
N MET A 324 24.30 8.34 -17.40
CA MET A 324 24.09 9.13 -18.60
C MET A 324 24.46 8.37 -19.86
N ILE A 325 23.69 8.57 -20.91
CA ILE A 325 24.11 8.29 -22.29
C ILE A 325 24.72 9.55 -22.85
N CYS A 326 25.96 9.47 -23.30
CA CYS A 326 26.72 10.57 -23.88
C CYS A 326 27.12 10.24 -25.31
N ASP A 327 27.36 11.25 -26.13
CA ASP A 327 28.08 11.12 -27.38
C ASP A 327 29.61 11.36 -27.18
N GLY A 328 30.35 11.65 -28.23
CA GLY A 328 31.77 11.95 -28.15
C GLY A 328 32.09 13.27 -27.43
N GLU A 329 31.11 14.16 -27.21
CA GLU A 329 31.36 15.52 -26.72
C GLU A 329 30.43 15.91 -25.54
N LYS A 330 29.17 15.42 -25.50
CA LYS A 330 28.13 15.88 -24.57
C LYS A 330 27.19 14.74 -24.10
N GLU A 331 26.39 15.02 -23.07
CA GLU A 331 25.28 14.19 -22.64
C GLU A 331 24.11 14.30 -23.63
N ILE A 332 23.48 13.16 -23.95
CA ILE A 332 22.35 13.06 -24.89
C ILE A 332 21.11 12.36 -24.28
N GLY A 333 21.24 11.78 -23.09
CA GLY A 333 20.10 11.16 -22.40
C GLY A 333 20.46 10.75 -20.99
N ILE A 334 19.42 10.67 -20.14
CA ILE A 334 19.50 10.03 -18.83
C ILE A 334 19.13 8.56 -19.02
N ALA A 335 20.12 7.68 -18.79
CA ALA A 335 20.01 6.25 -19.06
C ALA A 335 18.74 5.65 -18.45
N GLY A 336 17.93 4.99 -19.26
CA GLY A 336 16.71 4.29 -18.84
C GLY A 336 15.59 5.16 -18.26
N ILE A 337 15.72 6.49 -18.31
CA ILE A 337 14.72 7.41 -17.77
C ILE A 337 14.14 8.28 -18.90
N MET A 338 14.94 9.14 -19.52
CA MET A 338 14.46 10.02 -20.60
C MET A 338 15.61 10.53 -21.46
N GLY A 339 15.41 10.58 -22.79
CA GLY A 339 16.33 11.19 -23.73
C GLY A 339 16.47 12.69 -23.56
N GLY A 340 17.46 13.27 -24.22
CA GLY A 340 17.71 14.70 -24.25
C GLY A 340 16.99 15.42 -25.38
N GLU A 341 16.59 16.67 -25.15
CA GLU A 341 16.06 17.54 -26.20
C GLU A 341 17.05 17.68 -27.38
N ASN A 342 18.34 17.63 -27.08
CA ASN A 342 19.46 17.84 -28.04
C ASN A 342 19.72 16.64 -28.98
N SER A 343 19.04 15.52 -28.82
CA SER A 343 19.18 14.30 -29.64
C SER A 343 17.82 13.77 -30.13
N MET A 344 16.79 14.56 -30.02
CA MET A 344 15.41 14.22 -30.39
C MET A 344 15.29 13.88 -31.87
N VAL A 345 14.52 12.84 -32.18
CA VAL A 345 14.13 12.49 -33.55
C VAL A 345 13.17 13.55 -34.08
N THR A 346 13.49 14.06 -35.28
CA THR A 346 12.68 15.07 -35.99
C THR A 346 12.14 14.49 -37.30
N ASP A 347 11.14 15.15 -37.91
CA ASP A 347 10.56 14.72 -39.18
C ASP A 347 11.58 14.71 -40.35
N SER A 348 12.76 15.32 -40.18
CA SER A 348 13.82 15.38 -41.16
C SER A 348 14.94 14.36 -41.01
N ILE A 349 14.78 13.41 -40.05
CA ILE A 349 15.78 12.39 -39.82
C ILE A 349 15.94 11.48 -41.04
N ASP A 350 17.18 11.21 -41.43
CA ASP A 350 17.52 10.29 -42.50
C ASP A 350 18.08 8.96 -41.97
N THR A 351 18.86 9.02 -40.90
CA THR A 351 19.51 7.85 -40.32
C THR A 351 19.29 7.79 -38.81
N LEU A 352 18.73 6.67 -38.34
CA LEU A 352 18.35 6.40 -36.96
C LEU A 352 19.36 5.46 -36.30
N LEU A 353 19.70 5.75 -35.04
CA LEU A 353 20.33 4.82 -34.12
C LEU A 353 19.30 4.28 -33.15
N PHE A 354 18.97 2.98 -33.21
CA PHE A 354 18.23 2.31 -32.14
C PHE A 354 19.14 1.92 -30.99
N GLU A 355 18.65 2.12 -29.79
CA GLU A 355 19.22 1.63 -28.52
C GLU A 355 18.27 0.64 -27.88
N ALA A 356 18.79 -0.53 -27.45
CA ALA A 356 18.15 -1.37 -26.45
C ALA A 356 19.23 -1.78 -25.45
N ALA A 357 19.09 -1.32 -24.21
CA ALA A 357 20.09 -1.52 -23.18
C ALA A 357 19.46 -2.11 -21.92
N CYS A 358 20.27 -2.68 -21.04
CA CYS A 358 19.87 -3.07 -19.71
C CYS A 358 20.61 -2.20 -18.69
N PHE A 359 19.87 -1.67 -17.70
CA PHE A 359 20.42 -0.82 -16.66
C PHE A 359 20.10 -1.39 -15.28
N ASP A 360 20.93 -1.08 -14.28
CA ASP A 360 20.67 -1.48 -12.88
C ASP A 360 19.38 -0.86 -12.37
N GLY A 361 18.40 -1.70 -12.04
CA GLY A 361 17.07 -1.25 -11.66
C GLY A 361 17.06 -0.43 -10.35
N THR A 362 17.99 -0.69 -9.44
CA THR A 362 18.12 0.07 -8.19
C THR A 362 18.59 1.48 -8.49
N ASN A 363 19.59 1.61 -9.36
CA ASN A 363 20.13 2.91 -9.79
C ASN A 363 19.04 3.72 -10.51
N ILE A 364 18.32 3.12 -11.47
CA ILE A 364 17.24 3.81 -12.19
C ILE A 364 16.14 4.30 -11.23
N ARG A 365 15.73 3.47 -10.28
CA ARG A 365 14.72 3.84 -9.27
C ARG A 365 15.17 5.03 -8.41
N LEU A 366 16.39 5.00 -7.92
CA LEU A 366 16.94 6.05 -7.07
C LEU A 366 17.15 7.36 -7.86
N SER A 367 17.69 7.25 -9.07
CA SER A 367 17.90 8.40 -9.97
C SER A 367 16.58 9.06 -10.38
N SER A 368 15.57 8.27 -10.80
CA SER A 368 14.23 8.74 -11.14
C SER A 368 13.58 9.53 -9.99
N ARG A 369 13.66 9.01 -8.75
CA ARG A 369 13.14 9.72 -7.56
C ARG A 369 13.93 11.00 -7.24
N ARG A 370 15.25 10.98 -7.40
CA ARG A 370 16.15 12.11 -7.11
C ARG A 370 15.90 13.29 -8.06
N ILE A 371 15.77 13.01 -9.36
CA ILE A 371 15.50 14.04 -10.36
C ILE A 371 14.00 14.37 -10.48
N GLY A 372 13.12 13.65 -9.77
CA GLY A 372 11.68 13.87 -9.78
C GLY A 372 11.01 13.58 -11.12
N LEU A 373 11.47 12.53 -11.83
CA LEU A 373 10.96 12.15 -13.15
C LEU A 373 10.60 10.66 -13.20
N ALA A 374 9.30 10.38 -13.28
CA ALA A 374 8.78 9.03 -13.47
C ALA A 374 8.36 8.85 -14.94
N THR A 375 8.83 7.76 -15.57
CA THR A 375 8.48 7.38 -16.94
C THR A 375 8.17 5.89 -17.01
N ASP A 376 7.44 5.45 -18.05
CA ASP A 376 7.14 4.02 -18.26
C ASP A 376 8.41 3.20 -18.45
N ALA A 377 9.40 3.75 -19.16
CA ALA A 377 10.72 3.13 -19.32
C ALA A 377 11.40 2.93 -17.95
N ALA A 378 11.46 3.99 -17.11
CA ALA A 378 12.04 3.89 -15.78
C ALA A 378 11.28 2.87 -14.89
N ALA A 379 9.95 2.79 -15.01
CA ALA A 379 9.16 1.82 -14.29
C ALA A 379 9.53 0.37 -14.67
N LYS A 380 9.71 0.09 -15.97
CA LYS A 380 10.15 -1.23 -16.46
C LYS A 380 11.60 -1.54 -16.02
N PHE A 381 12.57 -0.65 -16.23
CA PHE A 381 13.96 -0.85 -15.81
C PHE A 381 14.11 -1.08 -14.30
N THR A 382 13.32 -0.35 -13.49
CA THR A 382 13.32 -0.50 -12.02
C THR A 382 13.00 -1.93 -11.56
N LYS A 383 12.30 -2.72 -12.37
CA LYS A 383 11.98 -4.11 -12.07
C LYS A 383 13.16 -5.07 -12.27
N GLY A 384 14.21 -4.66 -12.97
CA GLY A 384 15.39 -5.48 -13.26
C GLY A 384 15.18 -6.35 -14.52
N LEU A 385 15.32 -5.73 -15.70
CA LEU A 385 15.14 -6.43 -16.98
C LEU A 385 16.25 -7.46 -17.21
N ASP A 386 15.91 -8.50 -17.99
CA ASP A 386 16.89 -9.50 -18.41
C ASP A 386 17.80 -8.95 -19.52
N PRO A 387 19.13 -8.86 -19.30
CA PRO A 387 20.06 -8.39 -20.33
C PRO A 387 20.05 -9.23 -21.62
N ASN A 388 19.66 -10.50 -21.54
CA ASN A 388 19.62 -11.38 -22.70
C ASN A 388 18.52 -10.98 -23.71
N LEU A 389 17.46 -10.29 -23.25
CA LEU A 389 16.37 -9.84 -24.13
C LEU A 389 16.73 -8.65 -25.02
N ALA A 390 17.72 -7.83 -24.66
CA ALA A 390 18.01 -6.57 -25.34
C ALA A 390 18.29 -6.77 -26.84
N MET A 391 19.04 -7.81 -27.23
CA MET A 391 19.37 -8.10 -28.64
C MET A 391 18.15 -8.57 -29.42
N GLU A 392 17.31 -9.44 -28.84
CA GLU A 392 16.10 -9.91 -29.49
C GLU A 392 15.10 -8.78 -29.72
N ALA A 393 14.95 -7.91 -28.74
CA ALA A 393 14.06 -6.75 -28.82
C ALA A 393 14.50 -5.76 -29.93
N ILE A 394 15.80 -5.45 -30.02
CA ILE A 394 16.28 -4.52 -31.04
C ILE A 394 16.22 -5.13 -32.45
N ASP A 395 16.47 -6.43 -32.58
CA ASP A 395 16.32 -7.16 -33.85
C ASP A 395 14.84 -7.20 -34.26
N ARG A 396 13.90 -7.34 -33.30
CA ARG A 396 12.46 -7.25 -33.58
C ARG A 396 12.05 -5.87 -34.07
N ALA A 397 12.59 -4.81 -33.50
CA ALA A 397 12.34 -3.45 -33.99
C ALA A 397 12.85 -3.27 -35.42
N CYS A 398 14.03 -3.76 -35.72
CA CYS A 398 14.59 -3.75 -37.09
C CYS A 398 13.75 -4.56 -38.08
N GLN A 399 13.27 -5.74 -37.68
CA GLN A 399 12.36 -6.54 -38.47
C GLN A 399 11.07 -5.78 -38.80
N LEU A 400 10.48 -5.09 -37.83
CA LEU A 400 9.27 -4.27 -38.02
C LEU A 400 9.55 -3.10 -38.97
N ILE A 401 10.71 -2.46 -38.92
CA ILE A 401 11.12 -1.43 -39.87
C ILE A 401 11.09 -1.96 -41.30
N GLU A 402 11.68 -3.12 -41.58
CA GLU A 402 11.73 -3.72 -42.90
C GLU A 402 10.35 -4.21 -43.36
N GLU A 403 9.58 -4.87 -42.48
CA GLU A 403 8.22 -5.33 -42.78
C GLU A 403 7.28 -4.17 -43.20
N MET A 404 7.46 -3.01 -42.57
CA MET A 404 6.66 -1.82 -42.91
C MET A 404 7.26 -0.98 -44.05
N GLY A 405 8.43 -1.32 -44.55
CA GLY A 405 9.16 -0.52 -45.53
C GLY A 405 9.52 0.89 -45.03
N ALA A 406 9.69 1.03 -43.70
CA ALA A 406 9.95 2.30 -43.02
C ALA A 406 11.42 2.75 -43.09
N GLY A 407 12.32 1.89 -43.56
CA GLY A 407 13.75 2.20 -43.67
C GLY A 407 14.55 1.00 -44.17
N GLU A 408 15.86 1.17 -44.24
CA GLU A 408 16.84 0.15 -44.60
C GLU A 408 17.75 -0.14 -43.45
N VAL A 409 17.73 -1.34 -42.92
CA VAL A 409 18.56 -1.73 -41.75
C VAL A 409 19.99 -1.98 -42.21
N VAL A 410 20.98 -1.39 -41.50
CA VAL A 410 22.40 -1.62 -41.72
C VAL A 410 22.78 -2.96 -41.10
N GLY A 411 23.67 -3.72 -41.78
CA GLY A 411 24.11 -5.04 -41.32
C GLY A 411 24.91 -5.02 -40.02
N GLY A 412 24.81 -6.08 -39.25
CA GLY A 412 25.45 -6.19 -37.94
C GLY A 412 24.72 -5.51 -36.82
N ALA A 413 25.25 -5.62 -35.62
CA ALA A 413 24.78 -4.93 -34.41
C ALA A 413 25.99 -4.61 -33.53
N VAL A 414 25.99 -3.47 -32.87
CA VAL A 414 26.91 -3.22 -31.76
C VAL A 414 26.34 -3.86 -30.51
N ASP A 415 27.11 -4.73 -29.85
CA ASP A 415 26.69 -5.43 -28.61
C ASP A 415 27.83 -5.39 -27.60
N VAL A 416 27.67 -4.57 -26.58
CA VAL A 416 28.62 -4.48 -25.47
C VAL A 416 28.04 -5.21 -24.28
N TYR A 417 28.49 -6.46 -24.05
CA TYR A 417 28.00 -7.34 -22.99
C TYR A 417 29.20 -7.99 -22.25
N PRO A 418 29.86 -7.25 -21.32
CA PRO A 418 31.09 -7.70 -20.71
C PRO A 418 30.93 -8.91 -19.79
N ASN A 419 29.75 -9.06 -19.13
CA ASN A 419 29.47 -10.13 -18.19
C ASN A 419 28.11 -10.80 -18.54
N PRO A 420 28.10 -11.72 -19.53
CA PRO A 420 26.87 -12.37 -19.95
C PRO A 420 26.21 -13.19 -18.84
N VAL A 421 24.91 -12.94 -18.63
CA VAL A 421 24.10 -13.72 -17.70
C VAL A 421 23.88 -15.10 -18.29
N GLN A 422 24.16 -16.14 -17.49
CA GLN A 422 23.93 -17.53 -17.83
C GLN A 422 22.65 -18.04 -17.17
N ASP A 423 22.01 -19.01 -17.80
CA ASP A 423 20.90 -19.73 -17.23
C ASP A 423 21.32 -20.43 -15.93
N LYS A 424 20.44 -20.37 -14.92
CA LYS A 424 20.70 -20.99 -13.62
C LYS A 424 20.39 -22.48 -13.69
N LYS A 425 21.17 -23.30 -12.98
CA LYS A 425 20.88 -24.72 -12.79
C LYS A 425 20.40 -24.98 -11.37
N LEU A 426 19.15 -25.43 -11.23
CA LEU A 426 18.56 -25.77 -9.94
C LEU A 426 18.34 -27.28 -9.82
N PRO A 427 18.66 -27.92 -8.68
CA PRO A 427 18.40 -29.34 -8.46
C PRO A 427 16.90 -29.67 -8.58
N PHE A 428 16.56 -30.72 -9.28
CA PHE A 428 15.21 -31.25 -9.32
C PHE A 428 14.99 -32.25 -8.17
N GLU A 429 14.22 -31.84 -7.16
CA GLU A 429 14.01 -32.60 -5.92
C GLU A 429 12.51 -32.84 -5.68
N PRO A 430 11.83 -33.68 -6.47
CA PRO A 430 10.36 -33.85 -6.43
C PRO A 430 9.83 -34.29 -5.05
N ASP A 431 10.56 -35.17 -4.34
CA ASP A 431 10.14 -35.62 -3.00
C ASP A 431 10.11 -34.46 -2.00
N LYS A 432 11.11 -33.55 -2.08
CA LYS A 432 11.14 -32.37 -1.20
C LYS A 432 10.05 -31.37 -1.56
N MET A 433 9.77 -31.19 -2.85
CA MET A 433 8.68 -30.32 -3.33
C MET A 433 7.34 -30.86 -2.82
N ASN A 434 7.07 -32.15 -2.99
CA ASN A 434 5.86 -32.79 -2.46
C ASN A 434 5.76 -32.67 -0.94
N ALA A 435 6.86 -32.89 -0.22
CA ALA A 435 6.88 -32.74 1.24
C ALA A 435 6.59 -31.31 1.70
N LEU A 436 7.09 -30.29 0.97
CA LEU A 436 6.82 -28.88 1.23
C LEU A 436 5.36 -28.53 0.97
N LEU A 437 4.81 -28.99 -0.15
CA LEU A 437 3.44 -28.69 -0.58
C LEU A 437 2.37 -29.53 0.15
N GLY A 438 2.76 -30.66 0.71
CA GLY A 438 1.81 -31.65 1.24
C GLY A 438 1.04 -32.39 0.14
N THR A 439 1.68 -32.61 -0.99
CA THR A 439 1.11 -33.24 -2.18
C THR A 439 1.83 -34.56 -2.53
N ASP A 440 1.35 -35.25 -3.56
CA ASP A 440 1.95 -36.46 -4.14
C ASP A 440 1.89 -36.35 -5.67
N VAL A 441 2.48 -35.27 -6.20
CA VAL A 441 2.55 -34.99 -7.65
C VAL A 441 3.67 -35.80 -8.25
N GLU A 442 3.35 -36.57 -9.31
CA GLU A 442 4.36 -37.37 -10.03
C GLU A 442 5.45 -36.49 -10.66
N PRO A 443 6.74 -36.93 -10.61
CA PRO A 443 7.85 -36.16 -11.14
C PRO A 443 7.68 -35.75 -12.62
N GLU A 444 7.14 -36.63 -13.46
CA GLU A 444 6.87 -36.36 -14.88
C GLU A 444 5.85 -35.23 -15.05
N LYS A 445 4.88 -35.10 -14.14
CA LYS A 445 3.90 -34.03 -14.18
C LYS A 445 4.53 -32.69 -13.75
N MET A 446 5.43 -32.72 -12.78
CA MET A 446 6.21 -31.52 -12.42
C MET A 446 7.07 -31.06 -13.60
N LEU A 447 7.80 -31.98 -14.25
CA LEU A 447 8.61 -31.67 -15.44
C LEU A 447 7.76 -31.12 -16.59
N TYR A 448 6.53 -31.62 -16.73
CA TYR A 448 5.59 -31.08 -17.72
C TYR A 448 5.25 -29.61 -17.42
N TYR A 449 4.95 -29.26 -16.16
CA TYR A 449 4.69 -27.87 -15.78
C TYR A 449 5.91 -26.97 -16.05
N PHE A 450 7.11 -27.41 -15.65
CA PHE A 450 8.33 -26.65 -15.89
C PHE A 450 8.60 -26.43 -17.39
N GLY A 451 8.38 -27.45 -18.21
CA GLY A 451 8.51 -27.33 -19.66
C GLY A 451 7.57 -26.32 -20.29
N ARG A 452 6.33 -26.18 -19.76
CA ARG A 452 5.35 -25.16 -20.17
C ARG A 452 5.81 -23.73 -19.86
N LEU A 453 6.67 -23.59 -18.85
CA LEU A 453 7.24 -22.31 -18.43
C LEU A 453 8.59 -21.99 -19.08
N GLY A 454 9.08 -22.88 -19.93
CA GLY A 454 10.35 -22.72 -20.65
C GLY A 454 11.59 -23.22 -19.90
N LEU A 455 11.41 -23.93 -18.77
CA LEU A 455 12.52 -24.61 -18.11
C LEU A 455 12.83 -25.93 -18.83
N THR A 456 14.12 -26.34 -18.89
CA THR A 456 14.52 -27.60 -19.48
C THR A 456 15.15 -28.51 -18.44
N TYR A 457 14.87 -29.81 -18.51
CA TYR A 457 15.40 -30.80 -17.58
C TYR A 457 16.62 -31.50 -18.15
N ASP A 458 17.74 -31.46 -17.43
CA ASP A 458 18.93 -32.19 -17.70
C ASP A 458 18.96 -33.48 -16.86
N ALA A 459 18.73 -34.63 -17.53
CA ALA A 459 18.66 -35.91 -16.86
C ALA A 459 20.05 -36.43 -16.38
N GLU A 460 21.16 -35.94 -16.97
CA GLU A 460 22.50 -36.37 -16.56
C GLU A 460 22.92 -35.75 -15.24
N THR A 461 22.57 -34.50 -15.02
CA THR A 461 22.90 -33.74 -13.81
C THR A 461 21.74 -33.70 -12.78
N ASN A 462 20.56 -34.16 -13.15
CA ASN A 462 19.32 -34.07 -12.40
C ASN A 462 19.01 -32.61 -11.99
N THR A 463 19.13 -31.70 -12.96
CA THR A 463 18.86 -30.25 -12.74
C THR A 463 17.87 -29.72 -13.75
N LEU A 464 17.25 -28.59 -13.38
CA LEU A 464 16.46 -27.75 -14.27
C LEU A 464 17.29 -26.55 -14.70
N ASP A 465 17.43 -26.35 -15.99
CA ASP A 465 17.96 -25.11 -16.56
C ASP A 465 16.84 -24.05 -16.52
N VAL A 466 17.07 -23.01 -15.77
CA VAL A 466 16.13 -21.91 -15.56
C VAL A 466 16.53 -20.76 -16.48
N PRO A 467 15.68 -20.36 -17.43
CA PRO A 467 16.00 -19.30 -18.37
C PRO A 467 16.20 -17.96 -17.64
N SER A 468 17.06 -17.11 -18.17
CA SER A 468 17.46 -15.85 -17.53
C SER A 468 16.31 -14.87 -17.28
N PHE A 469 15.22 -14.94 -18.04
CA PHE A 469 14.04 -14.11 -17.80
C PHE A 469 13.26 -14.50 -16.52
N ARG A 470 13.43 -15.73 -15.97
CA ARG A 470 12.87 -16.17 -14.69
C ARG A 470 13.85 -15.88 -13.56
N GLN A 471 14.04 -14.60 -13.27
CA GLN A 471 14.98 -14.13 -12.23
C GLN A 471 14.52 -14.50 -10.82
N ASP A 472 13.23 -14.74 -10.64
CA ASP A 472 12.56 -15.12 -9.40
C ASP A 472 12.91 -16.55 -8.94
N LEU A 473 13.22 -17.45 -9.86
CA LEU A 473 13.52 -18.85 -9.54
C LEU A 473 14.99 -18.99 -9.08
N ASN A 474 15.21 -19.23 -7.78
CA ASN A 474 16.54 -19.27 -7.18
C ASN A 474 16.76 -20.49 -6.28
N CYS A 475 15.72 -21.18 -5.88
CA CYS A 475 15.80 -22.33 -4.97
C CYS A 475 14.66 -23.33 -5.20
N MET A 476 14.74 -24.47 -4.51
CA MET A 476 13.72 -25.54 -4.59
C MET A 476 12.32 -25.03 -4.21
N ALA A 477 12.22 -24.11 -3.26
CA ALA A 477 10.91 -23.59 -2.84
C ALA A 477 10.23 -22.77 -3.96
N ASP A 478 11.00 -22.02 -4.75
CA ASP A 478 10.46 -21.29 -5.91
C ASP A 478 9.95 -22.28 -6.98
N LEU A 479 10.66 -23.38 -7.21
CA LEU A 479 10.20 -24.44 -8.11
C LEU A 479 8.94 -25.13 -7.58
N ALA A 480 8.86 -25.35 -6.27
CA ALA A 480 7.65 -25.92 -5.65
C ALA A 480 6.43 -24.99 -5.81
N GLU A 481 6.62 -23.69 -5.75
CA GLU A 481 5.55 -22.71 -6.03
C GLU A 481 5.02 -22.87 -7.46
N GLU A 482 5.90 -23.02 -8.45
CA GLU A 482 5.50 -23.28 -9.83
C GLU A 482 4.67 -24.56 -9.97
N VAL A 483 5.04 -25.61 -9.25
CA VAL A 483 4.24 -26.85 -9.22
C VAL A 483 2.88 -26.59 -8.57
N ALA A 484 2.84 -25.89 -7.43
CA ALA A 484 1.61 -25.63 -6.68
C ALA A 484 0.58 -24.84 -7.49
N ARG A 485 1.01 -23.78 -8.18
CA ARG A 485 0.10 -22.90 -8.93
C ARG A 485 -0.52 -23.59 -10.16
N PHE A 486 0.19 -24.53 -10.83
CA PHE A 486 -0.35 -25.30 -11.94
C PHE A 486 -1.04 -26.60 -11.52
N TYR A 487 -0.67 -27.17 -10.38
CA TYR A 487 -1.43 -28.24 -9.74
C TYR A 487 -2.80 -27.71 -9.27
N GLY A 488 -2.84 -26.44 -8.87
CA GLY A 488 -4.00 -25.72 -8.33
C GLY A 488 -4.05 -25.80 -6.81
N TYR A 489 -4.03 -24.65 -6.17
CA TYR A 489 -4.07 -24.55 -4.69
C TYR A 489 -5.29 -25.26 -4.08
N ASP A 490 -6.43 -25.22 -4.78
CA ASP A 490 -7.67 -25.89 -4.33
C ASP A 490 -7.56 -27.42 -4.34
N ASN A 491 -6.59 -28.01 -5.06
CA ASN A 491 -6.32 -29.42 -5.09
C ASN A 491 -5.36 -29.88 -3.98
N ILE A 492 -4.72 -28.93 -3.27
CA ILE A 492 -3.81 -29.26 -2.17
C ILE A 492 -4.64 -29.68 -0.95
N PRO A 493 -4.44 -30.89 -0.40
CA PRO A 493 -5.26 -31.39 0.70
C PRO A 493 -5.01 -30.60 1.98
N VAL A 494 -6.08 -30.30 2.70
CA VAL A 494 -6.01 -29.68 4.02
C VAL A 494 -5.43 -30.69 5.02
N SER A 495 -4.35 -30.31 5.70
CA SER A 495 -3.70 -31.13 6.71
C SER A 495 -3.59 -30.42 8.06
N LEU A 496 -3.49 -31.18 9.13
CA LEU A 496 -3.20 -30.63 10.44
C LEU A 496 -1.68 -30.39 10.57
N PRO A 497 -1.28 -29.27 11.23
CA PRO A 497 0.13 -29.05 11.51
C PRO A 497 0.69 -30.17 12.40
N ARG A 498 1.90 -30.62 12.12
CA ARG A 498 2.64 -31.61 12.91
C ARG A 498 3.86 -30.95 13.54
N GLY A 499 4.08 -31.21 14.82
CA GLY A 499 5.22 -30.68 15.55
C GLY A 499 5.31 -31.30 16.93
N GLU A 500 6.43 -31.11 17.59
CA GLU A 500 6.56 -31.47 19.01
C GLU A 500 5.63 -30.60 19.84
N ALA A 501 4.87 -31.23 20.73
CA ALA A 501 4.07 -30.51 21.70
C ALA A 501 4.98 -29.82 22.71
N THR A 502 4.93 -28.51 22.76
CA THR A 502 5.65 -27.70 23.76
C THR A 502 4.66 -27.08 24.73
N VAL A 503 5.10 -26.90 25.99
CA VAL A 503 4.30 -26.15 26.96
C VAL A 503 4.43 -24.68 26.64
N GLY A 504 3.40 -24.13 26.02
CA GLY A 504 3.30 -22.69 25.77
C GLY A 504 3.10 -21.93 27.10
N LYS A 505 3.86 -20.89 27.31
CA LYS A 505 3.67 -19.93 28.42
C LYS A 505 4.00 -18.52 27.95
N LEU A 506 3.34 -17.54 28.55
CA LEU A 506 3.71 -16.15 28.33
C LEU A 506 5.03 -15.84 29.04
N PRO A 507 5.91 -15.03 28.45
CA PRO A 507 6.98 -14.33 29.18
C PRO A 507 6.43 -13.59 30.39
N TYR A 508 7.27 -13.36 31.39
CA TYR A 508 6.83 -12.81 32.65
C TYR A 508 6.16 -11.44 32.54
N ASP A 509 6.74 -10.57 31.74
CA ASP A 509 6.21 -9.25 31.44
C ASP A 509 4.84 -9.32 30.72
N GLN A 510 4.69 -10.22 29.74
CA GLN A 510 3.41 -10.45 29.06
C GLN A 510 2.35 -11.03 29.99
N MET A 511 2.76 -11.88 30.95
CA MET A 511 1.86 -12.39 31.97
C MET A 511 1.33 -11.26 32.87
N ILE A 512 2.18 -10.33 33.29
CA ILE A 512 1.78 -9.16 34.08
C ILE A 512 0.83 -8.27 33.26
N ASN A 513 1.14 -8.06 31.98
CA ASN A 513 0.25 -7.31 31.07
C ASN A 513 -1.12 -7.98 30.92
N ALA A 514 -1.16 -9.30 30.83
CA ALA A 514 -2.41 -10.06 30.75
C ALA A 514 -3.23 -9.90 32.04
N ILE A 515 -2.60 -10.04 33.22
CA ILE A 515 -3.26 -9.82 34.52
C ILE A 515 -3.81 -8.39 34.61
N ALA A 516 -3.04 -7.39 34.16
CA ALA A 516 -3.49 -6.01 34.20
C ALA A 516 -4.71 -5.78 33.28
N ARG A 517 -4.71 -6.42 32.11
CA ARG A 517 -5.84 -6.39 31.19
C ARG A 517 -7.08 -7.03 31.82
N ASP A 518 -6.94 -8.23 32.36
CA ASP A 518 -8.06 -8.95 32.97
C ASP A 518 -8.70 -8.15 34.12
N VAL A 519 -7.89 -7.49 34.95
CA VAL A 519 -8.39 -6.61 36.03
C VAL A 519 -9.18 -5.43 35.46
N LEU A 520 -8.65 -4.77 34.44
CA LEU A 520 -9.31 -3.59 33.83
C LEU A 520 -10.62 -3.99 33.15
N GLU A 521 -10.63 -5.07 32.38
CA GLU A 521 -11.81 -5.57 31.68
C GLU A 521 -12.88 -6.02 32.69
N ALA A 522 -12.50 -6.71 33.77
CA ALA A 522 -13.41 -7.10 34.83
C ALA A 522 -14.03 -5.89 35.54
N ASN A 523 -13.36 -4.74 35.59
CA ASN A 523 -13.86 -3.48 36.13
C ASN A 523 -14.54 -2.60 35.06
N GLY A 524 -14.84 -3.13 33.87
CA GLY A 524 -15.63 -2.47 32.83
C GLY A 524 -14.85 -1.46 32.01
N PHE A 525 -13.54 -1.54 31.94
CA PHE A 525 -12.72 -0.76 31.03
C PHE A 525 -12.58 -1.47 29.68
N SER A 526 -12.54 -0.68 28.60
CA SER A 526 -12.28 -1.17 27.24
C SER A 526 -10.87 -0.79 26.80
N GLY A 527 -10.18 -1.73 26.20
CA GLY A 527 -8.86 -1.51 25.61
C GLY A 527 -8.92 -0.69 24.32
N GLY A 528 -7.99 0.25 24.19
CA GLY A 528 -7.80 1.07 23.01
C GLY A 528 -6.36 0.99 22.50
N MET A 529 -6.18 1.34 21.23
CA MET A 529 -4.88 1.56 20.61
C MET A 529 -4.87 2.96 20.00
N CYS A 530 -3.97 3.82 20.50
CA CYS A 530 -3.81 5.18 19.99
C CYS A 530 -2.51 5.28 19.20
N TYR A 531 -2.41 6.29 18.32
CA TYR A 531 -1.18 6.56 17.59
C TYR A 531 -0.04 6.92 18.54
N SER A 532 1.16 6.45 18.22
CA SER A 532 2.41 6.88 18.86
C SER A 532 2.93 8.21 18.32
N PHE A 533 2.34 8.71 17.24
CA PHE A 533 2.66 10.00 16.63
C PHE A 533 1.69 11.05 17.11
N GLU A 534 2.21 12.25 17.40
CA GLU A 534 1.43 13.33 17.97
C GLU A 534 1.83 14.69 17.37
N SER A 535 1.01 15.69 17.63
CA SER A 535 1.35 17.10 17.37
C SER A 535 2.18 17.67 18.52
N PRO A 536 3.17 18.52 18.28
CA PRO A 536 3.83 19.29 19.35
C PRO A 536 2.88 20.13 20.20
N LYS A 537 1.69 20.46 19.68
CA LYS A 537 0.64 21.22 20.42
C LYS A 537 0.07 20.45 21.63
N VAL A 538 0.32 19.15 21.69
CA VAL A 538 -0.16 18.28 22.80
C VAL A 538 0.36 18.73 24.15
N PHE A 539 1.57 19.25 24.22
CA PHE A 539 2.18 19.71 25.46
C PHE A 539 1.48 20.95 26.03
N ASP A 540 1.03 21.85 25.16
CA ASP A 540 0.26 23.01 25.59
C ASP A 540 -1.15 22.60 26.04
N LYS A 541 -1.79 21.65 25.33
CA LYS A 541 -3.07 21.06 25.76
C LYS A 541 -3.01 20.45 27.15
N LEU A 542 -1.87 19.84 27.50
CA LEU A 542 -1.61 19.21 28.80
C LEU A 542 -1.03 20.18 29.83
N LEU A 543 -0.92 21.46 29.53
CA LEU A 543 -0.38 22.50 30.41
C LEU A 543 1.06 22.22 30.86
N LEU A 544 1.84 21.52 30.04
CA LEU A 544 3.22 21.22 30.37
C LEU A 544 4.09 22.50 30.23
N PRO A 545 4.96 22.84 31.19
CA PRO A 545 5.86 23.98 31.12
C PRO A 545 6.73 23.98 29.86
N ALA A 546 7.14 25.15 29.39
CA ALA A 546 7.95 25.29 28.18
C ALA A 546 9.32 24.58 28.30
N ASP A 547 9.85 24.47 29.50
CA ASP A 547 11.12 23.81 29.83
C ASP A 547 10.96 22.35 30.26
N SER A 548 9.76 21.78 30.12
CA SER A 548 9.50 20.40 30.51
C SER A 548 10.33 19.41 29.66
N GLU A 549 10.95 18.46 30.31
CA GLU A 549 11.70 17.36 29.67
C GLU A 549 10.83 16.55 28.66
N PHE A 550 9.52 16.50 28.90
CA PHE A 550 8.58 15.82 27.98
C PHE A 550 8.48 16.50 26.61
N ARG A 551 8.92 17.76 26.47
CA ARG A 551 8.95 18.48 25.19
C ARG A 551 10.17 18.10 24.32
N LYS A 552 11.12 17.35 24.87
CA LYS A 552 12.23 16.77 24.11
C LYS A 552 11.75 15.54 23.37
N THR A 553 11.50 15.67 22.08
CA THR A 553 10.84 14.64 21.27
C THR A 553 11.69 14.19 20.10
N VAL A 554 11.43 12.99 19.62
CA VAL A 554 11.89 12.51 18.32
C VAL A 554 10.97 13.09 17.24
N THR A 555 11.54 13.80 16.29
CA THR A 555 10.81 14.37 15.15
C THR A 555 10.77 13.36 13.99
N ILE A 556 9.63 13.20 13.36
CA ILE A 556 9.44 12.31 12.19
C ILE A 556 9.95 13.03 10.94
N ALA A 557 10.81 12.38 10.15
CA ALA A 557 11.42 12.98 8.96
C ALA A 557 10.41 13.23 7.82
N ASN A 558 9.39 12.36 7.69
CA ASN A 558 8.35 12.42 6.65
C ASN A 558 6.95 12.23 7.26
N PRO A 559 6.48 13.16 8.12
CA PRO A 559 5.22 13.01 8.82
C PRO A 559 4.03 13.10 7.84
N LEU A 560 2.90 12.47 8.22
CA LEU A 560 1.62 12.60 7.51
C LEU A 560 1.01 14.02 7.61
N GLY A 561 1.59 14.87 8.47
CA GLY A 561 1.18 16.24 8.74
C GLY A 561 1.68 16.68 10.11
N GLU A 562 1.46 17.95 10.47
CA GLU A 562 1.88 18.50 11.78
C GLU A 562 1.32 17.72 12.96
N ASP A 563 0.09 17.21 12.83
CA ASP A 563 -0.59 16.45 13.88
C ASP A 563 0.04 15.09 14.18
N PHE A 564 0.98 14.63 13.34
CA PHE A 564 1.69 13.34 13.46
C PHE A 564 3.21 13.51 13.31
N SER A 565 3.74 14.68 13.74
CA SER A 565 5.12 15.07 13.43
C SER A 565 6.16 14.67 14.48
N ILE A 566 5.73 14.24 15.67
CA ILE A 566 6.62 13.81 16.76
C ILE A 566 6.19 12.46 17.33
N MET A 567 7.16 11.75 17.93
CA MET A 567 6.87 10.58 18.76
C MET A 567 6.43 11.04 20.16
N ARG A 568 5.38 10.41 20.72
CA ARG A 568 4.85 10.76 22.04
C ARG A 568 5.85 10.49 23.18
N THR A 569 5.97 11.43 24.09
CA THR A 569 6.72 11.30 25.35
C THR A 569 5.79 11.15 26.55
N VAL A 570 4.51 11.44 26.37
CA VAL A 570 3.44 11.31 27.40
C VAL A 570 2.30 10.50 26.78
N SER A 571 1.79 9.50 27.49
CA SER A 571 0.77 8.59 26.98
C SER A 571 -0.68 9.06 27.16
N LEU A 572 -0.91 10.20 27.83
CA LEU A 572 -2.26 10.69 28.19
C LEU A 572 -3.08 11.18 27.00
N ASN A 573 -2.44 11.81 26.00
CA ASN A 573 -3.16 12.46 24.90
C ASN A 573 -4.08 11.52 24.14
N GLY A 574 -3.61 10.30 23.81
CA GLY A 574 -4.40 9.30 23.10
C GLY A 574 -5.68 8.93 23.83
N VAL A 575 -5.57 8.61 25.13
CA VAL A 575 -6.72 8.24 25.96
C VAL A 575 -7.67 9.44 26.15
N LEU A 576 -7.15 10.64 26.41
CA LEU A 576 -7.98 11.86 26.55
C LEU A 576 -8.72 12.19 25.25
N THR A 577 -8.06 12.06 24.11
CA THR A 577 -8.69 12.23 22.78
C THR A 577 -9.79 11.19 22.53
N SER A 578 -9.57 9.94 22.94
CA SER A 578 -10.55 8.87 22.82
C SER A 578 -11.74 9.09 23.74
N LEU A 579 -11.52 9.55 24.98
CA LEU A 579 -12.58 9.95 25.90
C LEU A 579 -13.39 11.14 25.32
N ALA A 580 -12.70 12.15 24.77
CA ALA A 580 -13.34 13.30 24.13
C ALA A 580 -14.21 12.89 22.93
N THR A 581 -13.72 11.96 22.11
CA THR A 581 -14.48 11.40 20.98
C THR A 581 -15.76 10.73 21.46
N ASN A 582 -15.69 9.92 22.51
CA ASN A 582 -16.87 9.29 23.12
C ASN A 582 -17.83 10.32 23.70
N TYR A 583 -17.30 11.32 24.41
CA TYR A 583 -18.12 12.39 24.98
C TYR A 583 -18.86 13.18 23.91
N ASN A 584 -18.18 13.55 22.82
CA ASN A 584 -18.78 14.28 21.69
C ASN A 584 -19.84 13.45 20.96
N ARG A 585 -19.72 12.12 20.95
CA ARG A 585 -20.73 11.17 20.45
C ARG A 585 -21.87 10.93 21.43
N LYS A 586 -21.93 11.72 22.54
CA LYS A 586 -22.98 11.64 23.57
C LYS A 586 -23.02 10.36 24.38
N ASN A 587 -21.92 9.63 24.44
CA ASN A 587 -21.78 8.55 25.40
C ASN A 587 -21.70 9.14 26.80
N LYS A 588 -22.61 8.73 27.70
CA LYS A 588 -22.69 9.27 29.06
C LYS A 588 -21.56 8.82 29.96
N VAL A 589 -21.00 7.66 29.68
CA VAL A 589 -19.93 7.01 30.46
C VAL A 589 -18.90 6.47 29.49
N ALA A 590 -17.63 6.63 29.78
CA ALA A 590 -16.55 5.90 29.12
C ALA A 590 -15.47 5.51 30.14
N ARG A 591 -14.97 4.29 30.01
CA ARG A 591 -13.84 3.73 30.77
C ARG A 591 -12.91 3.09 29.76
N LEU A 592 -11.73 3.68 29.57
CA LEU A 592 -10.76 3.25 28.55
C LEU A 592 -9.40 3.02 29.16
N TYR A 593 -8.64 2.10 28.58
CA TYR A 593 -7.23 1.91 28.89
C TYR A 593 -6.41 1.66 27.61
N GLU A 594 -5.12 1.95 27.67
CA GLU A 594 -4.16 1.68 26.62
C GLU A 594 -2.84 1.17 27.18
N PHE A 595 -2.29 0.09 26.62
CA PHE A 595 -0.87 -0.24 26.74
C PHE A 595 -0.13 0.37 25.56
N GLY A 596 0.75 1.32 25.80
CA GLY A 596 1.45 2.01 24.73
C GLY A 596 2.83 2.52 25.14
N ASN A 597 3.78 2.48 24.21
CA ASN A 597 5.12 3.00 24.46
C ASN A 597 5.13 4.53 24.40
N VAL A 598 5.95 5.13 25.25
CA VAL A 598 6.48 6.49 25.07
C VAL A 598 7.94 6.40 24.65
N TYR A 599 8.39 7.42 23.93
CA TYR A 599 9.69 7.44 23.26
C TYR A 599 10.54 8.58 23.83
N LEU A 600 11.50 8.25 24.66
CA LEU A 600 12.30 9.22 25.39
C LEU A 600 13.70 9.33 24.76
N PRO A 601 14.02 10.43 24.05
CA PRO A 601 15.35 10.60 23.48
C PRO A 601 16.39 10.77 24.55
N LYS A 602 17.51 10.04 24.44
CA LYS A 602 18.64 10.19 25.36
C LYS A 602 19.50 11.41 25.04
N SER A 603 19.51 11.81 23.77
CA SER A 603 20.19 13.00 23.25
C SER A 603 19.44 13.58 22.06
N LEU A 604 19.57 14.86 21.81
CA LEU A 604 19.08 15.56 20.62
C LEU A 604 20.22 16.42 20.04
N PRO A 605 20.58 16.30 18.75
CA PRO A 605 20.03 15.32 17.77
C PRO A 605 20.31 13.88 18.20
N LEU A 606 19.46 12.94 17.67
CA LEU A 606 19.58 11.53 18.01
C LEU A 606 20.92 10.96 17.55
N THR A 607 21.64 10.28 18.46
CA THR A 607 22.85 9.50 18.16
C THR A 607 22.64 7.99 18.36
N GLU A 608 21.54 7.63 19.02
CA GLU A 608 21.10 6.26 19.29
C GLU A 608 19.57 6.22 19.35
N LEU A 609 18.98 5.03 19.33
CA LEU A 609 17.54 4.87 19.46
C LEU A 609 17.03 5.42 20.81
N PRO A 610 15.85 6.06 20.85
CA PRO A 610 15.24 6.52 22.08
C PRO A 610 14.91 5.35 23.02
N GLU A 611 14.76 5.62 24.30
CA GLU A 611 14.19 4.66 25.24
C GLU A 611 12.71 4.48 24.95
N GLU A 612 12.30 3.24 24.64
CA GLU A 612 10.90 2.86 24.50
C GLU A 612 10.41 2.30 25.83
N ARG A 613 9.45 3.00 26.43
CA ARG A 613 8.96 2.64 27.76
C ARG A 613 7.45 2.43 27.77
N MET A 614 7.02 1.22 28.04
CA MET A 614 5.61 0.86 28.05
C MET A 614 4.90 1.50 29.24
N LYS A 615 3.78 2.16 28.97
CA LYS A 615 2.85 2.72 29.95
C LYS A 615 1.49 2.04 29.82
N LEU A 616 0.86 1.79 30.95
CA LEU A 616 -0.58 1.54 31.02
C LEU A 616 -1.25 2.85 31.39
N THR A 617 -2.00 3.41 30.46
CA THR A 617 -2.77 4.63 30.67
C THR A 617 -4.24 4.28 30.79
N ILE A 618 -4.89 4.76 31.84
CA ILE A 618 -6.29 4.49 32.17
C ILE A 618 -7.02 5.81 32.25
N GLY A 619 -8.24 5.88 31.73
CA GLY A 619 -9.04 7.09 31.82
C GLY A 619 -10.54 6.80 31.88
N MET A 620 -11.29 7.60 32.65
CA MET A 620 -12.75 7.44 32.76
C MET A 620 -13.46 8.77 33.03
N TYR A 621 -14.74 8.82 32.63
CA TYR A 621 -15.68 9.89 32.98
C TYR A 621 -17.12 9.35 33.12
N GLY A 622 -17.97 10.12 33.75
CA GLY A 622 -19.44 9.96 33.78
C GLY A 622 -19.97 9.03 34.86
N GLN A 623 -19.22 8.06 35.30
CA GLN A 623 -19.57 7.19 36.45
C GLN A 623 -18.30 6.82 37.23
N GLY A 624 -18.39 6.95 38.53
CA GLY A 624 -17.25 6.71 39.42
C GLY A 624 -16.43 7.97 39.68
N ASP A 625 -15.54 7.87 40.66
CA ASP A 625 -14.71 8.97 41.11
C ASP A 625 -13.25 8.54 41.25
N PHE A 626 -12.45 9.35 41.96
CA PHE A 626 -11.07 9.06 42.26
C PHE A 626 -10.89 7.71 42.99
N PHE A 627 -11.81 7.40 43.91
CA PHE A 627 -11.69 6.20 44.73
C PHE A 627 -12.08 4.92 43.97
N ASP A 628 -13.00 5.04 43.01
CA ASP A 628 -13.30 3.91 42.08
C ASP A 628 -12.05 3.55 41.26
N LEU A 629 -11.39 4.54 40.66
CA LEU A 629 -10.17 4.29 39.88
C LEU A 629 -9.03 3.80 40.79
N LYS A 630 -8.92 4.33 42.02
CA LYS A 630 -7.97 3.88 43.00
C LYS A 630 -8.20 2.40 43.38
N GLY A 631 -9.47 1.99 43.54
CA GLY A 631 -9.83 0.59 43.84
C GLY A 631 -9.38 -0.37 42.70
N VAL A 632 -9.52 0.04 41.46
CA VAL A 632 -9.02 -0.73 40.31
C VAL A 632 -7.50 -0.89 40.36
N LEU A 633 -6.76 0.17 40.72
CA LEU A 633 -5.32 0.10 40.85
C LEU A 633 -4.88 -0.74 42.10
N GLU A 634 -5.63 -0.71 43.17
CA GLU A 634 -5.42 -1.58 44.31
C GLU A 634 -5.62 -3.05 43.95
N GLU A 635 -6.69 -3.38 43.21
CA GLU A 635 -6.89 -4.73 42.71
C GLU A 635 -5.78 -5.17 41.77
N LEU A 636 -5.35 -4.31 40.85
CA LEU A 636 -4.23 -4.59 39.95
C LEU A 636 -2.96 -4.91 40.74
N THR A 637 -2.60 -4.04 41.68
CA THR A 637 -1.40 -4.25 42.50
C THR A 637 -1.48 -5.48 43.39
N ASP A 638 -2.65 -5.80 43.92
CA ASP A 638 -2.89 -7.02 44.70
C ASP A 638 -2.71 -8.29 43.83
N LYS A 639 -3.25 -8.28 42.60
CA LYS A 639 -3.14 -9.41 41.66
C LYS A 639 -1.70 -9.67 41.20
N VAL A 640 -0.85 -8.64 41.13
CA VAL A 640 0.56 -8.83 40.77
C VAL A 640 1.47 -9.01 42.01
N GLY A 641 0.88 -9.27 43.19
CA GLY A 641 1.60 -9.64 44.43
C GLY A 641 2.13 -8.47 45.23
N LEU A 642 1.58 -7.27 45.04
CA LEU A 642 1.98 -6.05 45.79
C LEU A 642 0.99 -5.66 46.89
N LYS A 643 0.13 -6.60 47.33
CA LYS A 643 -0.92 -6.34 48.32
C LYS A 643 -0.41 -5.62 49.56
N GLY A 644 -0.98 -4.45 49.87
CA GLY A 644 -0.64 -3.65 51.04
C GLY A 644 0.77 -3.07 51.06
N GLN A 645 1.51 -3.13 49.90
CA GLN A 645 2.87 -2.64 49.77
C GLN A 645 2.95 -1.32 48.98
N VAL A 646 1.85 -0.92 48.32
CA VAL A 646 1.75 0.32 47.53
C VAL A 646 1.15 1.43 48.36
N THR A 647 1.75 2.59 48.33
CA THR A 647 1.29 3.81 48.98
C THR A 647 0.86 4.84 47.94
N TYR A 648 -0.12 5.66 48.30
CA TYR A 648 -0.61 6.79 47.52
C TYR A 648 -0.16 8.08 48.19
N GLU A 649 0.89 8.68 47.67
CA GLU A 649 1.44 9.93 48.21
C GLU A 649 0.83 11.13 47.51
N PRO A 650 0.23 12.09 48.26
CA PRO A 650 -0.27 13.32 47.68
C PRO A 650 0.79 14.04 46.86
N GLU A 651 0.39 14.58 45.71
CA GLU A 651 1.31 15.24 44.79
C GLU A 651 0.66 16.52 44.20
N SER A 652 1.44 17.42 43.68
CA SER A 652 0.98 18.63 42.99
C SER A 652 1.83 19.00 41.79
N GLU A 653 2.81 18.16 41.38
CA GLU A 653 3.74 18.47 40.28
C GLU A 653 3.14 18.24 38.90
N TYR A 654 2.10 17.40 38.79
CA TYR A 654 1.50 17.09 37.47
C TYR A 654 0.56 18.20 37.05
N THR A 655 1.03 19.11 36.23
CA THR A 655 0.28 20.27 35.74
C THR A 655 -1.01 19.94 35.00
N PHE A 656 -1.06 18.78 34.36
CA PHE A 656 -2.24 18.25 33.67
C PHE A 656 -3.30 17.64 34.62
N LEU A 657 -3.02 17.54 35.90
CA LEU A 657 -3.94 17.06 36.92
C LEU A 657 -4.39 18.21 37.86
N HIS A 658 -5.55 18.02 38.48
CA HIS A 658 -6.08 18.96 39.47
C HIS A 658 -5.10 19.03 40.68
N PRO A 659 -4.64 20.22 41.08
CA PRO A 659 -3.55 20.37 42.08
C PRO A 659 -3.86 19.77 43.46
N GLY A 660 -5.12 19.64 43.82
CA GLY A 660 -5.54 19.06 45.10
C GLY A 660 -6.10 17.64 45.00
N ARG A 661 -6.08 17.00 43.82
CA ARG A 661 -6.69 15.68 43.61
C ARG A 661 -5.77 14.80 42.74
N GLN A 662 -4.53 14.63 43.19
CA GLN A 662 -3.52 13.80 42.52
C GLN A 662 -2.64 13.11 43.52
N ALA A 663 -2.13 11.93 43.16
CA ALA A 663 -1.22 11.16 44.00
C ALA A 663 -0.23 10.35 43.13
N LYS A 664 0.98 10.18 43.66
CA LYS A 664 1.96 9.20 43.19
C LYS A 664 1.69 7.82 43.79
N LEU A 665 1.77 6.79 42.99
CA LEU A 665 1.77 5.40 43.42
C LEU A 665 3.23 4.97 43.65
N LYS A 666 3.56 4.52 44.86
CA LYS A 666 4.92 4.17 45.23
C LYS A 666 5.01 2.84 45.95
N LYS A 667 6.12 2.13 45.78
CA LYS A 667 6.59 1.06 46.67
C LYS A 667 7.95 1.45 47.17
N GLY A 668 8.01 1.85 48.45
CA GLY A 668 9.22 2.44 49.04
C GLY A 668 9.60 3.71 48.28
N ASN A 669 10.83 3.78 47.76
CA ASN A 669 11.32 4.95 47.02
C ASN A 669 11.00 4.89 45.50
N LEU A 670 10.45 3.80 45.01
CA LEU A 670 10.17 3.62 43.58
C LEU A 670 8.76 4.09 43.23
N THR A 671 8.66 4.97 42.24
CA THR A 671 7.38 5.43 41.71
C THR A 671 6.91 4.44 40.64
N ILE A 672 5.73 3.85 40.84
CA ILE A 672 5.07 2.94 39.91
C ILE A 672 4.25 3.73 38.88
N GLY A 673 3.68 4.87 39.29
CA GLY A 673 2.81 5.67 38.44
C GLY A 673 2.14 6.79 39.19
N PHE A 674 1.09 7.32 38.62
CA PHE A 674 0.26 8.36 39.25
C PHE A 674 -1.22 8.15 38.96
N ILE A 675 -2.06 8.77 39.77
CA ILE A 675 -3.53 8.82 39.61
C ILE A 675 -4.00 10.24 39.95
N GLY A 676 -5.04 10.70 39.27
CA GLY A 676 -5.64 11.97 39.59
C GLY A 676 -6.86 12.35 38.77
N GLN A 677 -7.51 13.43 39.18
CA GLN A 677 -8.51 14.10 38.34
C GLN A 677 -7.77 14.97 37.32
N VAL A 678 -8.21 14.95 36.07
CA VAL A 678 -7.67 15.81 35.02
C VAL A 678 -7.95 17.27 35.36
N HIS A 679 -6.99 18.16 35.11
CA HIS A 679 -7.13 19.59 35.36
C HIS A 679 -8.31 20.14 34.52
N PRO A 680 -9.19 21.01 35.09
CA PRO A 680 -10.34 21.54 34.35
C PRO A 680 -9.99 22.21 33.02
N GLU A 681 -8.90 22.97 32.98
CA GLU A 681 -8.41 23.60 31.76
C GLU A 681 -7.93 22.57 30.71
N VAL A 682 -7.31 21.47 31.13
CA VAL A 682 -6.99 20.35 30.25
C VAL A 682 -8.28 19.73 29.70
N CYS A 683 -9.29 19.51 30.56
CA CYS A 683 -10.58 19.03 30.09
C CYS A 683 -11.17 19.96 29.01
N ASP A 684 -11.12 21.27 29.21
CA ASP A 684 -11.60 22.26 28.23
C ASP A 684 -10.79 22.19 26.92
N ASN A 685 -9.46 22.02 26.98
CA ASN A 685 -8.57 21.86 25.81
C ASN A 685 -8.91 20.59 24.96
N TYR A 686 -9.54 19.58 25.57
CA TYR A 686 -10.03 18.37 24.89
C TYR A 686 -11.56 18.40 24.65
N ASN A 687 -12.25 19.51 24.94
CA ASN A 687 -13.71 19.61 24.87
C ASN A 687 -14.47 18.57 25.72
N LEU A 688 -13.91 18.20 26.84
CA LEU A 688 -14.53 17.37 27.86
C LEU A 688 -15.19 18.26 28.94
N LYS A 689 -16.40 17.89 29.38
CA LYS A 689 -17.09 18.58 30.48
C LYS A 689 -17.26 17.62 31.66
N GLY A 690 -17.13 18.16 32.84
CA GLY A 690 -17.27 17.38 34.06
C GLY A 690 -15.94 16.82 34.58
N GLU A 691 -16.03 15.86 35.47
CA GLU A 691 -14.86 15.27 36.13
C GLU A 691 -14.35 14.08 35.29
N VAL A 692 -13.06 14.12 34.99
CA VAL A 692 -12.33 13.06 34.26
C VAL A 692 -11.20 12.58 35.18
N TYR A 693 -11.09 11.27 35.33
CA TYR A 693 -10.08 10.67 36.18
C TYR A 693 -9.14 9.82 35.32
N VAL A 694 -7.84 9.91 35.58
CA VAL A 694 -6.80 9.18 34.85
C VAL A 694 -5.78 8.58 35.80
N ALA A 695 -5.17 7.50 35.35
CA ALA A 695 -3.98 6.92 35.94
C ALA A 695 -3.00 6.49 34.85
N VAL A 696 -1.72 6.60 35.15
CA VAL A 696 -0.64 6.07 34.32
C VAL A 696 0.28 5.21 35.15
N ILE A 697 0.49 3.98 34.73
CA ILE A 697 1.38 3.01 35.37
C ILE A 697 2.57 2.75 34.46
N ASP A 698 3.74 2.80 35.04
CA ASP A 698 4.99 2.41 34.38
C ASP A 698 5.14 0.89 34.43
N MET A 699 4.86 0.24 33.29
CA MET A 699 4.80 -1.22 33.24
C MET A 699 6.15 -1.89 33.55
N PRO A 700 7.29 -1.42 33.03
CA PRO A 700 8.58 -2.01 33.43
C PRO A 700 8.81 -1.98 34.94
N THR A 701 8.46 -0.89 35.61
CA THR A 701 8.56 -0.79 37.09
C THR A 701 7.59 -1.73 37.78
N LEU A 702 6.33 -1.83 37.30
CA LEU A 702 5.35 -2.76 37.86
C LEU A 702 5.83 -4.21 37.71
N VAL A 703 6.33 -4.60 36.53
CA VAL A 703 6.89 -5.94 36.26
C VAL A 703 8.06 -6.26 37.19
N MET A 704 8.99 -5.33 37.32
CA MET A 704 10.16 -5.48 38.23
C MET A 704 9.76 -5.69 39.70
N LEU A 705 8.71 -5.02 40.15
CA LEU A 705 8.26 -5.06 41.55
C LEU A 705 7.29 -6.21 41.83
N SER A 706 6.66 -6.79 40.83
CA SER A 706 5.68 -7.88 40.98
C SER A 706 6.31 -9.16 41.48
N SER A 707 5.54 -9.95 42.22
CA SER A 707 5.98 -11.24 42.78
C SER A 707 4.78 -12.14 43.06
N PHE A 708 4.90 -13.40 42.68
CA PHE A 708 3.90 -14.43 42.96
C PHE A 708 4.34 -15.35 44.10
N ASP A 709 5.28 -14.90 44.96
CA ASP A 709 5.76 -15.63 46.15
C ASP A 709 4.69 -15.52 47.23
N ILE A 710 3.73 -16.42 47.21
CA ILE A 710 2.63 -16.47 48.18
C ILE A 710 3.03 -17.37 49.33
N LYS A 711 3.05 -16.80 50.55
CA LYS A 711 3.25 -17.56 51.78
C LYS A 711 1.91 -17.88 52.39
N TYR A 712 1.67 -19.18 52.65
CA TYR A 712 0.49 -19.60 53.37
C TYR A 712 0.56 -19.21 54.84
N GLU A 713 -0.44 -18.49 55.34
CA GLU A 713 -0.67 -18.27 56.76
C GLU A 713 -1.88 -19.09 57.20
N GLY A 714 -1.69 -19.88 58.25
CA GLY A 714 -2.75 -20.72 58.81
C GLY A 714 -3.91 -19.88 59.36
N ILE A 715 -5.11 -20.45 59.33
CA ILE A 715 -6.31 -19.84 59.91
C ILE A 715 -6.05 -19.60 61.41
N ALA A 716 -6.43 -18.41 61.88
CA ALA A 716 -6.27 -18.04 63.29
C ALA A 716 -7.05 -18.96 64.20
N LYS A 717 -6.36 -19.50 65.25
CA LYS A 717 -6.95 -20.44 66.22
C LYS A 717 -7.71 -19.72 67.33
N PHE A 718 -7.40 -18.47 67.62
CA PHE A 718 -7.97 -17.69 68.70
C PHE A 718 -8.84 -16.58 68.15
N PRO A 719 -9.93 -16.20 68.89
CA PRO A 719 -10.83 -15.13 68.42
C PRO A 719 -10.12 -13.77 68.43
N GLY A 720 -10.50 -12.91 67.48
CA GLY A 720 -10.06 -11.51 67.45
C GLY A 720 -10.96 -10.63 68.29
N SER A 721 -10.39 -9.53 68.78
CA SER A 721 -11.15 -8.48 69.49
C SER A 721 -11.27 -7.28 68.58
N THR A 722 -12.48 -6.81 68.32
CA THR A 722 -12.74 -5.63 67.45
C THR A 722 -12.95 -4.38 68.30
N ARG A 723 -12.53 -3.24 67.79
CA ARG A 723 -12.75 -1.91 68.34
C ARG A 723 -13.09 -0.93 67.20
N ASP A 724 -14.17 -0.21 67.39
CA ASP A 724 -14.47 0.93 66.51
C ASP A 724 -13.95 2.21 67.09
N LEU A 725 -13.42 3.08 66.27
CA LEU A 725 -12.83 4.34 66.66
C LEU A 725 -13.34 5.44 65.72
N SER A 726 -14.12 6.36 66.24
CA SER A 726 -14.55 7.54 65.46
C SER A 726 -13.72 8.76 65.87
N LEU A 727 -13.13 9.39 64.89
CA LEU A 727 -12.16 10.47 65.04
C LEU A 727 -12.69 11.77 64.38
N VAL A 728 -12.44 12.92 65.06
CA VAL A 728 -12.65 14.23 64.47
C VAL A 728 -11.28 14.79 64.04
N VAL A 729 -11.14 15.07 62.79
CA VAL A 729 -9.83 15.45 62.18
C VAL A 729 -9.99 16.68 61.32
N ASP A 730 -8.96 17.50 61.21
CA ASP A 730 -8.91 18.59 60.23
C ASP A 730 -8.94 18.04 58.81
N LYS A 731 -9.65 18.72 57.87
CA LYS A 731 -9.77 18.31 56.48
C LYS A 731 -8.43 18.16 55.79
N GLY A 732 -7.40 18.90 56.19
CA GLY A 732 -6.05 18.83 55.63
C GLY A 732 -5.26 17.58 56.07
N ILE A 733 -5.75 16.83 57.08
CA ILE A 733 -5.10 15.59 57.50
C ILE A 733 -5.53 14.44 56.59
N PHE A 734 -4.58 13.82 55.94
CA PHE A 734 -4.84 12.65 55.09
C PHE A 734 -5.08 11.39 55.91
N VAL A 735 -5.99 10.54 55.44
CA VAL A 735 -6.33 9.24 56.03
C VAL A 735 -5.09 8.37 56.23
N GLY A 736 -4.17 8.38 55.27
CA GLY A 736 -2.90 7.61 55.37
C GLY A 736 -2.04 7.98 56.59
N GLN A 737 -2.06 9.25 57.04
CA GLN A 737 -1.31 9.68 58.26
C GLN A 737 -1.92 9.06 59.51
N ILE A 738 -3.27 8.92 59.57
CA ILE A 738 -3.98 8.25 60.66
C ILE A 738 -3.65 6.76 60.63
N GLU A 739 -3.67 6.14 59.47
CA GLU A 739 -3.39 4.72 59.29
C GLU A 739 -1.95 4.35 59.67
N GLU A 740 -0.98 5.21 59.38
CA GLU A 740 0.41 5.02 59.85
C GLU A 740 0.51 4.98 61.37
N VAL A 741 -0.20 5.87 62.06
CA VAL A 741 -0.26 5.87 63.51
C VAL A 741 -0.91 4.57 64.02
N ILE A 742 -2.05 4.18 63.43
CA ILE A 742 -2.76 2.93 63.78
C ILE A 742 -1.83 1.71 63.61
N LYS A 743 -1.16 1.59 62.46
CA LYS A 743 -0.20 0.49 62.18
C LYS A 743 0.95 0.46 63.19
N LYS A 744 1.60 1.61 63.35
CA LYS A 744 2.77 1.73 64.22
C LYS A 744 2.45 1.43 65.67
N CYS A 745 1.32 1.92 66.19
CA CYS A 745 0.94 1.73 67.59
C CYS A 745 0.25 0.38 67.84
N GLY A 746 -0.51 -0.13 66.88
CA GLY A 746 -1.17 -1.44 66.91
C GLY A 746 -0.18 -2.62 66.92
N GLY A 747 0.96 -2.43 66.23
CA GLY A 747 2.06 -3.39 66.23
C GLY A 747 1.66 -4.80 65.77
N ARG A 748 2.24 -5.84 66.42
CA ARG A 748 2.00 -7.27 66.03
C ARG A 748 0.63 -7.80 66.40
N LEU A 749 -0.11 -7.11 67.27
CA LEU A 749 -1.45 -7.55 67.70
C LEU A 749 -2.55 -6.97 66.80
N LEU A 750 -2.28 -5.94 66.03
CA LEU A 750 -3.22 -5.40 65.05
C LEU A 750 -3.23 -6.37 63.83
N GLU A 751 -4.34 -7.07 63.66
CA GLU A 751 -4.55 -7.97 62.53
C GLU A 751 -5.02 -7.22 61.28
N SER A 752 -6.00 -6.32 61.47
CA SER A 752 -6.55 -5.50 60.37
C SER A 752 -7.15 -4.21 60.90
N TYR A 753 -7.25 -3.24 60.04
CA TYR A 753 -8.05 -2.02 60.24
C TYR A 753 -8.78 -1.70 58.98
N LYS A 754 -9.95 -1.10 59.08
CA LYS A 754 -10.79 -0.70 57.94
C LYS A 754 -11.44 0.63 58.22
N LEU A 755 -11.22 1.60 57.35
CA LEU A 755 -12.04 2.81 57.29
C LEU A 755 -13.41 2.41 56.75
N PHE A 756 -14.49 2.68 57.51
CA PHE A 756 -15.83 2.33 57.10
C PHE A 756 -16.79 3.52 56.99
N ASP A 757 -16.43 4.69 57.53
CA ASP A 757 -17.24 5.90 57.39
C ASP A 757 -16.38 7.18 57.35
N VAL A 758 -16.72 8.09 56.49
CA VAL A 758 -16.23 9.48 56.41
C VAL A 758 -17.41 10.41 56.38
N TYR A 759 -17.60 11.19 57.42
CA TYR A 759 -18.76 12.10 57.50
C TYR A 759 -18.31 13.57 57.58
N GLU A 760 -18.91 14.37 56.70
CA GLU A 760 -18.82 15.83 56.68
C GLU A 760 -20.21 16.43 56.72
N GLY A 761 -20.64 16.98 57.81
CA GLY A 761 -22.00 17.56 57.95
C GLY A 761 -22.11 18.49 59.12
N GLU A 762 -23.36 18.93 59.40
CA GLU A 762 -23.68 19.99 60.39
C GLU A 762 -23.24 19.64 61.82
N GLN A 763 -23.06 18.36 62.12
CA GLN A 763 -22.63 17.90 63.47
C GLN A 763 -21.09 17.96 63.66
N ILE A 764 -20.36 18.33 62.64
CA ILE A 764 -18.88 18.43 62.67
C ILE A 764 -18.48 19.90 62.50
N ALA A 765 -17.51 20.38 63.24
CA ALA A 765 -17.02 21.76 63.16
C ALA A 765 -16.54 22.11 61.75
N LYS A 766 -16.82 23.31 61.26
CA LYS A 766 -16.39 23.78 59.95
C LYS A 766 -14.86 23.62 59.78
N GLY A 767 -14.41 23.01 58.72
CA GLY A 767 -13.00 22.71 58.48
C GLY A 767 -12.55 21.36 59.00
N LYS A 768 -13.41 20.60 59.68
CA LYS A 768 -13.16 19.24 60.15
C LYS A 768 -14.00 18.21 59.42
N LYS A 769 -13.59 16.92 59.50
CA LYS A 769 -14.34 15.74 59.07
C LYS A 769 -14.29 14.67 60.14
N SER A 770 -15.28 13.78 60.20
CA SER A 770 -15.25 12.58 61.06
C SER A 770 -14.81 11.42 60.22
N VAL A 771 -13.88 10.61 60.71
CA VAL A 771 -13.42 9.35 60.11
C VAL A 771 -13.58 8.22 61.12
N ALA A 772 -14.14 7.11 60.66
CA ALA A 772 -14.43 5.97 61.56
C ALA A 772 -13.72 4.71 61.07
N TYR A 773 -13.02 4.06 62.00
CA TYR A 773 -12.25 2.85 61.76
C TYR A 773 -12.77 1.70 62.60
N THR A 774 -12.86 0.52 62.01
CA THR A 774 -12.94 -0.77 62.72
C THR A 774 -11.53 -1.38 62.74
N MET A 775 -11.01 -1.68 63.91
CA MET A 775 -9.71 -2.32 64.10
C MET A 775 -9.90 -3.70 64.73
N THR A 776 -9.25 -4.72 64.19
CA THR A 776 -9.25 -6.09 64.72
C THR A 776 -7.88 -6.41 65.31
N PHE A 777 -7.87 -6.84 66.58
CA PHE A 777 -6.66 -7.24 67.29
C PHE A 777 -6.72 -8.73 67.58
N ARG A 778 -5.60 -9.43 67.37
CA ARG A 778 -5.48 -10.87 67.62
C ARG A 778 -4.06 -11.27 67.99
N ALA A 779 -3.94 -12.21 68.91
CA ALA A 779 -2.68 -12.92 69.19
C ALA A 779 -2.70 -14.29 68.45
N LYS A 780 -1.52 -14.77 68.02
CA LYS A 780 -1.36 -16.06 67.33
C LYS A 780 -1.37 -17.25 68.36
N ASP A 781 -1.09 -17.01 69.58
CA ASP A 781 -0.82 -18.00 70.62
C ASP A 781 -1.84 -18.04 71.79
N ARG A 782 -2.73 -17.02 71.92
CA ARG A 782 -3.75 -16.94 72.96
C ARG A 782 -4.91 -16.03 72.65
N THR A 783 -5.95 -16.06 73.42
CA THR A 783 -7.00 -15.02 73.41
C THR A 783 -6.48 -13.76 74.09
N LEU A 784 -6.78 -12.58 73.47
CA LEU A 784 -6.37 -11.29 74.06
C LEU A 784 -7.31 -10.90 75.20
N GLU A 785 -6.73 -10.32 76.26
CA GLU A 785 -7.47 -9.67 77.33
C GLU A 785 -7.92 -8.27 76.89
N THR A 786 -9.08 -7.84 77.39
CA THR A 786 -9.65 -6.51 77.07
C THR A 786 -8.66 -5.40 77.45
N SER A 787 -7.94 -5.49 78.58
CA SER A 787 -6.96 -4.54 79.03
C SER A 787 -5.75 -4.37 78.12
N GLU A 788 -5.35 -5.41 77.37
CA GLU A 788 -4.26 -5.34 76.44
C GLU A 788 -4.68 -4.51 75.19
N VAL A 789 -5.90 -4.78 74.71
CA VAL A 789 -6.48 -4.06 73.53
C VAL A 789 -6.70 -2.59 73.88
N ASP A 790 -7.30 -2.32 75.03
CA ASP A 790 -7.57 -0.94 75.54
C ASP A 790 -6.28 -0.16 75.73
N GLY A 791 -5.19 -0.80 76.20
CA GLY A 791 -3.86 -0.20 76.25
C GLY A 791 -3.30 0.20 74.91
N ILE A 792 -3.53 -0.61 73.86
CA ILE A 792 -3.13 -0.28 72.45
C ILE A 792 -3.96 0.88 71.96
N ILE A 793 -5.29 0.88 72.12
CA ILE A 793 -6.18 1.99 71.78
C ILE A 793 -5.75 3.27 72.42
N ALA A 794 -5.49 3.26 73.73
CA ALA A 794 -5.00 4.46 74.48
C ALA A 794 -3.68 4.99 73.87
N LYS A 795 -2.77 4.11 73.46
CA LYS A 795 -1.54 4.50 72.76
C LYS A 795 -1.81 5.12 71.40
N ILE A 796 -2.71 4.52 70.59
CA ILE A 796 -3.12 5.06 69.28
C ILE A 796 -3.69 6.48 69.49
N LEU A 797 -4.63 6.63 70.43
CA LEU A 797 -5.27 7.93 70.66
C LEU A 797 -4.27 8.99 71.18
N LYS A 798 -3.31 8.62 72.02
CA LYS A 798 -2.28 9.51 72.44
C LYS A 798 -1.40 10.03 71.26
N GLU A 799 -1.04 9.16 70.33
CA GLU A 799 -0.24 9.57 69.18
C GLU A 799 -1.08 10.36 68.16
N LEU A 800 -2.35 10.00 67.95
CA LEU A 800 -3.27 10.79 67.13
C LEU A 800 -3.52 12.19 67.69
N GLY A 801 -3.58 12.31 69.08
CA GLY A 801 -3.70 13.59 69.72
C GLY A 801 -2.56 14.57 69.45
N LYS A 802 -1.35 14.05 69.13
CA LYS A 802 -0.21 14.90 68.72
C LYS A 802 -0.43 15.53 67.33
N LEU A 803 -1.31 14.95 66.52
CA LEU A 803 -1.72 15.48 65.22
C LEU A 803 -2.97 16.37 65.30
N GLY A 804 -3.44 16.68 66.54
CA GLY A 804 -4.67 17.46 66.73
C GLY A 804 -5.95 16.70 66.46
N ILE A 805 -5.90 15.35 66.47
CA ILE A 805 -7.03 14.47 66.18
C ILE A 805 -7.72 14.11 67.53
N GLU A 806 -9.04 14.27 67.61
CA GLU A 806 -9.84 14.02 68.80
C GLU A 806 -10.83 12.87 68.56
N ILE A 807 -11.26 12.17 69.61
CA ILE A 807 -12.35 11.21 69.53
C ILE A 807 -13.64 11.99 69.31
N ARG A 808 -14.49 11.48 68.42
CA ARG A 808 -15.85 11.96 68.29
C ARG A 808 -16.65 11.44 69.47
N ALA A 809 -17.16 12.41 70.30
CA ALA A 809 -17.99 12.13 71.46
C ALA A 809 -19.38 11.57 71.07
#